data_44cab81bef406074095fadd9c7edcb02
#
_entry.id   44cab81bef406074095fadd9c7edcb02
#
_cell.length_a   1.000
_cell.length_b   1.000
_cell.length_c   1.000
_cell.angle_alpha   90.00
_cell.angle_beta   90.00
_cell.angle_gamma   90.00
#
_symmetry.space_group_name_H-M   'P 1'
#
loop_
_entity.id
_entity.type
_entity.pdbx_description
1 polymer ?
#
loop_
_entity_poly.entity_id
_entity_poly.type
_entity_poly.pdbx_seq_one_letter_code
_entity_poly.pdbx_strand_id
1 'polypeptide(L)'
;MKLLMSIATVGLALAASAAETRINAIGEKSREEIVAFFTDNEFGRRPAEAEKPPLLKFEKLSDDKLMPGGKMVRKQVRVVYGGSFGTNSFPVTAFVPADAKGPVPAFLLICNRPYGENCDPEREKKSDFFPVEEIVKRGFAAVSFYTWDVAPDYNTGNTKGVFEAFEKQGPYRNAKLWGTVSAWAWGASRALDWLETVPEIDAAKVVVVGHSRGGKTALWASVTDTRFAGVCVNGSGCAGAKLNHLNLPKSEHIAQIVRTFQYWFCLDYTFWANREREMPFDQHELLSCVAPRLLAVGSGSEDYWAGPEGERKATELARAAWEDKSCVSYHCHDGKHNLGRDDWNVYLAHAERHWKGVKSEKCEVQSGRLGEAPLPSSPFPDFVFDAEASDEFEGETLDRAKWDDWVESFQGRRSGFLFSRDNVTLGRGQLHLTARLLREDEKTLDNLARGFDTYATAIVKAKKKTFYGYYECRAKSMKAAVCNAFWLYDPLSDEPKKKYRPGDFSEEIDIFEIFGKEGSKPSGCARTFYNTVHRLGTPYLEGRVLGSVETLPEKSGRKKVDFDFADGYHEYGFLWTEKEMKWYADGVEMFSRPNDHFHRPMHVTFDCEIMYNWVGEPDKADLPQTFSVQYFRYWRAP
;
A
#
# COMPACT_ATOMS: atom_id res chain seq x y z
N MET A 1 -8.94 47.09 22.59
CA MET A 1 -9.48 45.81 22.11
C MET A 1 -8.69 45.23 20.92
N LYS A 2 -8.25 46.02 19.93
CA LYS A 2 -7.45 45.49 18.79
C LYS A 2 -6.00 45.07 19.16
N LEU A 3 -5.41 45.62 20.21
CA LEU A 3 -4.03 45.27 20.65
C LEU A 3 -3.98 43.97 21.48
N LEU A 4 -5.03 43.65 22.20
CA LEU A 4 -5.15 42.39 22.97
C LEU A 4 -5.43 41.16 22.09
N MET A 5 -6.10 41.33 20.95
CA MET A 5 -6.29 40.25 19.97
C MET A 5 -5.00 39.88 19.21
N SER A 6 -4.10 40.87 18.98
CA SER A 6 -2.83 40.61 18.30
C SER A 6 -1.85 39.79 19.15
N ILE A 7 -1.87 39.99 20.48
CA ILE A 7 -1.00 39.22 21.41
C ILE A 7 -1.49 37.80 21.59
N ALA A 8 -2.82 37.57 21.59
CA ALA A 8 -3.38 36.24 21.68
C ALA A 8 -3.12 35.39 20.41
N THR A 9 -3.16 36.01 19.22
CA THR A 9 -2.91 35.32 17.95
C THR A 9 -1.42 34.99 17.77
N VAL A 10 -0.51 35.85 18.22
CA VAL A 10 0.94 35.58 18.19
C VAL A 10 1.31 34.54 19.25
N GLY A 11 0.66 34.55 20.42
CA GLY A 11 0.85 33.52 21.44
C GLY A 11 0.36 32.13 21.04
N LEU A 12 -0.76 32.03 20.29
CA LEU A 12 -1.25 30.76 19.74
C LEU A 12 -0.38 30.25 18.58
N ALA A 13 0.13 31.14 17.72
CA ALA A 13 1.05 30.76 16.64
C ALA A 13 2.41 30.30 17.18
N LEU A 14 2.92 30.93 18.24
CA LEU A 14 4.15 30.50 18.93
C LEU A 14 3.96 29.20 19.72
N ALA A 15 2.78 28.97 20.29
CA ALA A 15 2.48 27.71 20.97
C ALA A 15 2.29 26.54 19.98
N ALA A 16 1.74 26.78 18.79
CA ALA A 16 1.64 25.79 17.72
C ALA A 16 3.02 25.44 17.13
N SER A 17 3.90 26.45 16.94
CA SER A 17 5.28 26.26 16.48
C SER A 17 6.17 25.54 17.52
N ALA A 18 5.94 25.74 18.83
CA ALA A 18 6.67 25.04 19.88
C ALA A 18 6.23 23.58 20.09
N ALA A 19 5.06 23.18 19.55
CA ALA A 19 4.54 21.82 19.64
C ALA A 19 5.09 20.88 18.56
N GLU A 20 5.58 21.38 17.42
CA GLU A 20 6.23 20.58 16.38
C GLU A 20 7.68 20.19 16.72
N THR A 21 8.33 20.84 17.67
CA THR A 21 9.76 20.69 17.97
C THR A 21 10.09 19.59 18.99
N ARG A 22 9.16 18.71 19.37
CA ARG A 22 9.36 17.70 20.43
C ARG A 22 9.46 16.24 19.95
N ILE A 23 9.62 15.98 18.66
CA ILE A 23 9.95 14.64 18.18
C ILE A 23 11.46 14.46 18.31
N ASN A 24 11.90 13.54 19.18
CA ASN A 24 13.31 13.27 19.40
C ASN A 24 14.00 12.82 18.11
N ALA A 25 15.25 13.22 17.91
CA ALA A 25 16.05 12.66 16.83
C ALA A 25 16.48 11.22 17.18
N ILE A 26 16.50 10.33 16.18
CA ILE A 26 17.01 8.98 16.36
C ILE A 26 18.51 9.03 16.74
N GLY A 27 18.89 8.27 17.75
CA GLY A 27 20.27 8.18 18.25
C GLY A 27 20.58 9.05 19.48
N GLU A 28 19.63 9.89 19.94
CA GLU A 28 19.79 10.61 21.21
C GLU A 28 19.70 9.68 22.43
N LYS A 29 19.02 8.55 22.29
CA LYS A 29 18.81 7.52 23.32
C LYS A 29 19.33 6.16 22.87
N SER A 30 19.86 5.40 23.80
CA SER A 30 20.28 4.04 23.55
C SER A 30 19.06 3.12 23.38
N ARG A 31 19.27 2.01 22.67
CA ARG A 31 18.24 0.98 22.52
C ARG A 31 17.73 0.47 23.88
N GLU A 32 18.65 0.30 24.83
CA GLU A 32 18.37 -0.16 26.19
C GLU A 32 17.45 0.80 26.94
N GLU A 33 17.69 2.12 26.85
CA GLU A 33 16.82 3.14 27.44
C GLU A 33 15.43 3.13 26.81
N ILE A 34 15.35 3.03 25.48
CA ILE A 34 14.07 2.97 24.76
C ILE A 34 13.28 1.73 25.20
N VAL A 35 13.88 0.55 25.14
CA VAL A 35 13.23 -0.71 25.49
C VAL A 35 12.81 -0.73 26.96
N ALA A 36 13.64 -0.20 27.87
CA ALA A 36 13.31 -0.10 29.30
C ALA A 36 12.10 0.80 29.54
N PHE A 37 12.02 1.96 28.84
CA PHE A 37 10.86 2.84 28.94
C PHE A 37 9.57 2.15 28.50
N PHE A 38 9.54 1.54 27.31
CA PHE A 38 8.34 0.86 26.80
C PHE A 38 7.97 -0.37 27.65
N THR A 39 8.97 -1.07 28.18
CA THR A 39 8.74 -2.16 29.16
C THR A 39 8.03 -1.66 30.40
N ASP A 40 8.47 -0.55 30.99
CA ASP A 40 7.96 -0.07 32.26
C ASP A 40 6.66 0.71 32.14
N ASN A 41 6.40 1.33 30.98
CA ASN A 41 5.33 2.30 30.81
C ASN A 41 4.25 1.88 29.80
N GLU A 42 4.47 0.83 29.01
CA GLU A 42 3.50 0.42 27.98
C GLU A 42 3.23 -1.09 28.04
N PHE A 43 4.20 -1.94 27.70
CA PHE A 43 3.99 -3.37 27.53
C PHE A 43 4.07 -4.19 28.83
N GLY A 44 4.74 -3.66 29.84
CA GLY A 44 4.93 -4.28 31.15
C GLY A 44 6.06 -5.33 31.22
N ARG A 45 6.54 -5.54 32.43
CA ARG A 45 7.65 -6.48 32.73
C ARG A 45 7.14 -7.91 32.77
N ARG A 46 7.77 -8.78 32.02
CA ARG A 46 7.54 -10.23 32.11
C ARG A 46 8.12 -10.76 33.42
N PRO A 47 7.46 -11.74 34.07
CA PRO A 47 8.08 -12.49 35.19
C PRO A 47 9.39 -13.15 34.73
N ALA A 48 10.38 -13.20 35.61
CA ALA A 48 11.69 -13.81 35.29
C ALA A 48 11.56 -15.27 34.82
N GLU A 49 10.64 -16.03 35.40
CA GLU A 49 10.34 -17.40 34.98
C GLU A 49 9.75 -17.48 33.56
N ALA A 50 9.04 -16.46 33.10
CA ALA A 50 8.54 -16.42 31.73
C ALA A 50 9.66 -16.17 30.72
N GLU A 51 10.71 -15.44 31.09
CA GLU A 51 11.89 -15.24 30.22
C GLU A 51 12.69 -16.55 30.01
N LYS A 52 12.78 -17.38 31.07
CA LYS A 52 13.41 -18.71 31.04
C LYS A 52 12.50 -19.73 31.72
N PRO A 53 11.46 -20.23 31.00
CA PRO A 53 10.50 -21.16 31.57
C PRO A 53 11.17 -22.41 32.16
N PRO A 54 10.89 -22.78 33.43
CA PRO A 54 11.36 -24.02 34.01
C PRO A 54 10.93 -25.26 33.22
N LEU A 55 9.78 -25.19 32.60
CA LEU A 55 9.29 -26.17 31.63
C LEU A 55 9.07 -25.49 30.28
N LEU A 56 9.76 -26.00 29.25
CA LEU A 56 9.48 -25.70 27.85
C LEU A 56 9.76 -26.98 27.03
N LYS A 57 8.74 -27.48 26.35
CA LYS A 57 8.87 -28.62 25.45
C LYS A 57 7.92 -28.50 24.26
N PHE A 58 8.26 -29.21 23.18
CA PHE A 58 7.51 -29.25 21.94
C PHE A 58 6.95 -30.64 21.72
N GLU A 59 5.63 -30.77 21.80
CA GLU A 59 4.93 -32.05 21.60
C GLU A 59 4.29 -32.08 20.20
N LYS A 60 4.64 -33.05 19.39
CA LYS A 60 4.06 -33.24 18.05
C LYS A 60 2.55 -33.46 18.18
N LEU A 61 1.74 -32.64 17.51
CA LEU A 61 0.28 -32.74 17.53
C LEU A 61 -0.27 -33.73 16.50
N SER A 62 0.41 -33.86 15.36
CA SER A 62 0.07 -34.77 14.28
C SER A 62 1.32 -35.15 13.51
N ASP A 63 1.26 -36.26 12.74
CA ASP A 63 2.30 -36.55 11.76
C ASP A 63 2.37 -35.48 10.69
N ASP A 64 3.59 -35.31 10.13
CA ASP A 64 3.82 -34.39 9.04
C ASP A 64 2.95 -34.82 7.85
N LYS A 65 2.17 -33.88 7.33
CA LYS A 65 1.16 -34.15 6.30
C LYS A 65 1.50 -33.42 5.01
N LEU A 66 1.70 -34.17 3.94
CA LEU A 66 1.72 -33.60 2.60
C LEU A 66 0.30 -33.11 2.26
N MET A 67 0.18 -31.81 2.04
CA MET A 67 -1.12 -31.18 1.78
C MET A 67 -1.61 -31.45 0.34
N PRO A 68 -2.92 -31.39 0.09
CA PRO A 68 -3.47 -31.53 -1.25
C PRO A 68 -2.76 -30.65 -2.27
N GLY A 69 -2.44 -31.19 -3.43
CA GLY A 69 -1.64 -30.52 -4.46
C GLY A 69 -0.13 -30.74 -4.36
N GLY A 70 0.36 -31.41 -3.28
CA GLY A 70 1.76 -31.87 -3.17
C GLY A 70 2.83 -30.78 -3.06
N LYS A 71 2.44 -29.53 -2.81
CA LYS A 71 3.36 -28.38 -2.82
C LYS A 71 3.92 -28.00 -1.45
N MET A 72 3.30 -28.45 -0.37
CA MET A 72 3.70 -28.10 0.99
C MET A 72 3.45 -29.25 1.97
N VAL A 73 4.28 -29.31 3.00
CA VAL A 73 4.15 -30.21 4.14
C VAL A 73 3.70 -29.42 5.36
N ARG A 74 2.60 -29.83 5.97
CA ARG A 74 2.13 -29.27 7.23
C ARG A 74 2.85 -29.97 8.39
N LYS A 75 3.34 -29.17 9.34
CA LYS A 75 3.89 -29.57 10.63
C LYS A 75 3.10 -28.89 11.74
N GLN A 76 2.74 -29.62 12.79
CA GLN A 76 2.01 -29.08 13.93
C GLN A 76 2.63 -29.50 15.25
N VAL A 77 2.79 -28.54 16.14
CA VAL A 77 3.36 -28.75 17.46
C VAL A 77 2.47 -28.10 18.52
N ARG A 78 2.48 -28.67 19.70
CA ARG A 78 2.02 -28.05 20.92
C ARG A 78 3.24 -27.54 21.70
N VAL A 79 3.33 -26.23 21.86
CA VAL A 79 4.31 -25.59 22.75
C VAL A 79 3.77 -25.72 24.18
N VAL A 80 4.39 -26.55 25.00
CA VAL A 80 4.03 -26.77 26.40
C VAL A 80 5.01 -26.02 27.27
N TYR A 81 4.52 -25.20 28.17
CA TYR A 81 5.31 -24.38 29.07
C TYR A 81 4.75 -24.40 30.49
N GLY A 82 5.60 -24.06 31.45
CA GLY A 82 5.18 -24.00 32.85
C GLY A 82 6.16 -23.25 33.74
N GLY A 83 5.64 -22.73 34.83
CA GLY A 83 6.35 -22.01 35.89
C GLY A 83 5.83 -22.40 37.28
N SER A 84 6.14 -21.59 38.26
CA SER A 84 5.79 -21.85 39.68
C SER A 84 4.29 -21.98 39.95
N PHE A 85 3.41 -21.49 39.07
CA PHE A 85 1.96 -21.43 39.33
C PHE A 85 1.13 -22.37 38.46
N GLY A 86 1.73 -23.01 37.47
CA GLY A 86 1.03 -23.97 36.61
C GLY A 86 1.72 -24.30 35.31
N THR A 87 1.03 -25.10 34.49
CA THR A 87 1.46 -25.49 33.15
C THR A 87 0.36 -25.23 32.17
N ASN A 88 0.71 -24.74 30.99
CA ASN A 88 -0.23 -24.51 29.91
C ASN A 88 0.41 -24.80 28.55
N SER A 89 -0.32 -24.63 27.44
CA SER A 89 0.19 -24.91 26.11
C SER A 89 -0.59 -24.19 25.04
N PHE A 90 0.03 -24.00 23.86
CA PHE A 90 -0.66 -23.52 22.67
C PHE A 90 -0.15 -24.21 21.40
N PRO A 91 -0.99 -24.37 20.38
CA PRO A 91 -0.58 -24.98 19.11
C PRO A 91 0.13 -23.98 18.20
N VAL A 92 1.09 -24.49 17.42
CA VAL A 92 1.73 -23.76 16.31
C VAL A 92 1.66 -24.63 15.06
N THR A 93 1.29 -24.04 13.93
CA THR A 93 1.23 -24.71 12.63
C THR A 93 2.23 -24.07 11.68
N ALA A 94 2.99 -24.90 10.98
CA ALA A 94 3.89 -24.50 9.90
C ALA A 94 3.58 -25.27 8.62
N PHE A 95 3.63 -24.56 7.50
CA PHE A 95 3.57 -25.10 6.14
C PHE A 95 4.92 -24.84 5.48
N VAL A 96 5.61 -25.89 5.10
CA VAL A 96 6.96 -25.83 4.51
C VAL A 96 6.89 -26.26 3.04
N PRO A 97 7.57 -25.59 2.09
CA PRO A 97 7.62 -26.04 0.70
C PRO A 97 8.11 -27.50 0.60
N ALA A 98 7.35 -28.36 -0.08
CA ALA A 98 7.65 -29.80 -0.19
C ALA A 98 8.87 -30.11 -1.07
N ASP A 99 9.23 -29.18 -1.97
CA ASP A 99 10.33 -29.29 -2.94
C ASP A 99 11.57 -28.48 -2.54
N ALA A 100 11.62 -27.98 -1.31
CA ALA A 100 12.75 -27.22 -0.79
C ALA A 100 14.03 -28.07 -0.80
N LYS A 101 15.12 -27.50 -1.35
CA LYS A 101 16.43 -28.17 -1.42
C LYS A 101 17.31 -27.92 -0.20
N GLY A 102 16.80 -27.25 0.81
CA GLY A 102 17.47 -26.88 2.05
C GLY A 102 16.57 -26.05 2.94
N PRO A 103 17.06 -25.58 4.10
CA PRO A 103 16.29 -24.75 5.01
C PRO A 103 15.77 -23.49 4.32
N VAL A 104 14.49 -23.17 4.50
CA VAL A 104 13.84 -22.01 3.90
C VAL A 104 13.57 -20.93 4.95
N PRO A 105 13.61 -19.62 4.59
CA PRO A 105 13.16 -18.55 5.47
C PRO A 105 11.67 -18.67 5.76
N ALA A 106 11.19 -18.04 6.84
CA ALA A 106 9.80 -18.16 7.26
C ALA A 106 9.13 -16.82 7.59
N PHE A 107 7.81 -16.78 7.42
CA PHE A 107 6.94 -15.76 7.97
C PHE A 107 6.09 -16.35 9.09
N LEU A 108 6.20 -15.79 10.30
CA LEU A 108 5.43 -16.17 11.47
C LEU A 108 4.30 -15.16 11.70
N LEU A 109 3.07 -15.52 11.36
CA LEU A 109 1.88 -14.69 11.59
C LEU A 109 1.36 -14.88 13.03
N ILE A 110 1.25 -13.78 13.76
CA ILE A 110 0.51 -13.69 15.02
C ILE A 110 -0.97 -13.48 14.67
N CYS A 111 -1.74 -14.57 14.67
CA CYS A 111 -3.14 -14.53 14.27
C CYS A 111 -4.02 -14.01 15.41
N ASN A 112 -4.64 -12.86 15.19
CA ASN A 112 -5.58 -12.22 16.12
C ASN A 112 -7.05 -12.26 15.63
N ARG A 113 -7.33 -13.06 14.59
CA ARG A 113 -8.67 -13.31 14.03
C ARG A 113 -9.10 -14.76 14.24
N PRO A 114 -10.39 -15.11 14.06
CA PRO A 114 -10.87 -16.50 14.19
C PRO A 114 -9.96 -17.46 13.41
N TYR A 115 -9.25 -18.35 14.14
CA TYR A 115 -8.13 -19.12 13.58
C TYR A 115 -8.58 -20.07 12.48
N GLY A 116 -9.67 -20.82 12.71
CA GLY A 116 -10.22 -21.76 11.72
C GLY A 116 -10.74 -21.11 10.42
N GLU A 117 -10.95 -19.79 10.41
CA GLU A 117 -11.36 -19.07 9.20
C GLU A 117 -10.17 -18.44 8.46
N ASN A 118 -9.15 -18.04 9.19
CA ASN A 118 -8.02 -17.28 8.64
C ASN A 118 -6.73 -18.09 8.52
N CYS A 119 -6.50 -19.05 9.42
CA CYS A 119 -5.30 -19.86 9.50
C CYS A 119 -5.62 -21.35 9.57
N ASP A 120 -6.68 -21.81 8.91
CA ASP A 120 -7.13 -23.20 8.92
C ASP A 120 -5.97 -24.18 8.63
N PRO A 121 -5.62 -25.07 9.58
CA PRO A 121 -4.53 -26.02 9.38
C PRO A 121 -4.79 -27.06 8.30
N GLU A 122 -6.06 -27.34 7.99
CA GLU A 122 -6.45 -28.27 6.92
C GLU A 122 -6.55 -27.59 5.56
N ARG A 123 -6.50 -26.25 5.51
CA ARG A 123 -6.63 -25.42 4.30
C ARG A 123 -7.92 -25.66 3.53
N GLU A 124 -8.96 -26.12 4.19
CA GLU A 124 -10.33 -26.15 3.64
C GLU A 124 -10.86 -24.73 3.45
N LYS A 125 -10.54 -23.85 4.42
CA LYS A 125 -10.76 -22.40 4.33
C LYS A 125 -9.45 -21.69 4.01
N LYS A 126 -9.49 -20.80 3.02
CA LYS A 126 -8.37 -19.96 2.60
C LYS A 126 -8.72 -18.51 2.82
N SER A 127 -7.76 -17.73 3.29
CA SER A 127 -7.94 -16.32 3.60
C SER A 127 -6.75 -15.51 3.07
N ASP A 128 -7.04 -14.34 2.53
CA ASP A 128 -6.00 -13.38 2.13
C ASP A 128 -5.30 -12.76 3.34
N PHE A 129 -5.89 -12.89 4.54
CA PHE A 129 -5.23 -12.55 5.79
C PHE A 129 -3.99 -13.42 6.06
N PHE A 130 -3.98 -14.68 5.59
CA PHE A 130 -2.83 -15.57 5.62
C PHE A 130 -2.76 -16.42 4.35
N PRO A 131 -2.20 -15.91 3.26
CA PRO A 131 -2.15 -16.57 1.96
C PRO A 131 -1.02 -17.61 1.90
N VAL A 132 -1.17 -18.71 2.66
CA VAL A 132 -0.18 -19.78 2.83
C VAL A 132 0.37 -20.29 1.50
N GLU A 133 -0.51 -20.51 0.53
CA GLU A 133 -0.15 -21.05 -0.78
C GLU A 133 0.81 -20.11 -1.54
N GLU A 134 0.59 -18.79 -1.44
CA GLU A 134 1.46 -17.80 -2.07
C GLU A 134 2.81 -17.70 -1.33
N ILE A 135 2.79 -17.69 0.01
CA ILE A 135 4.01 -17.66 0.83
C ILE A 135 4.89 -18.87 0.47
N VAL A 136 4.28 -20.07 0.44
CA VAL A 136 4.99 -21.32 0.14
C VAL A 136 5.48 -21.36 -1.30
N LYS A 137 4.67 -20.94 -2.27
CA LYS A 137 5.04 -20.86 -3.70
C LYS A 137 6.26 -19.96 -3.90
N ARG A 138 6.40 -18.91 -3.11
CA ARG A 138 7.56 -18.01 -3.14
C ARG A 138 8.75 -18.55 -2.33
N GLY A 139 8.68 -19.81 -1.85
CA GLY A 139 9.77 -20.53 -1.20
C GLY A 139 10.05 -20.08 0.22
N PHE A 140 9.03 -19.66 0.95
CA PHE A 140 9.06 -19.38 2.39
C PHE A 140 8.21 -20.42 3.13
N ALA A 141 8.55 -20.70 4.38
CA ALA A 141 7.61 -21.38 5.27
C ALA A 141 6.58 -20.39 5.80
N ALA A 142 5.31 -20.81 5.86
CA ALA A 142 4.22 -20.07 6.42
C ALA A 142 3.86 -20.62 7.80
N VAL A 143 4.07 -19.85 8.85
CA VAL A 143 3.90 -20.27 10.24
C VAL A 143 2.85 -19.40 10.93
N SER A 144 2.02 -19.99 11.78
CA SER A 144 1.06 -19.22 12.56
C SER A 144 0.72 -19.86 13.90
N PHE A 145 0.31 -19.03 14.85
CA PHE A 145 -0.37 -19.43 16.08
C PHE A 145 -1.51 -18.44 16.39
N TYR A 146 -2.44 -18.86 17.22
CA TYR A 146 -3.58 -18.04 17.60
C TYR A 146 -3.31 -17.33 18.95
N THR A 147 -3.51 -16.01 19.00
CA THR A 147 -3.29 -15.19 20.20
C THR A 147 -4.09 -15.68 21.40
N TRP A 148 -5.34 -16.12 21.18
CA TRP A 148 -6.24 -16.60 22.24
C TRP A 148 -5.74 -17.87 22.93
N ASP A 149 -4.96 -18.69 22.26
CA ASP A 149 -4.40 -19.91 22.85
C ASP A 149 -3.22 -19.60 23.78
N VAL A 150 -2.55 -18.46 23.59
CA VAL A 150 -1.49 -17.96 24.48
C VAL A 150 -2.09 -17.20 25.66
N ALA A 151 -2.96 -16.25 25.39
CA ALA A 151 -3.68 -15.46 26.37
C ALA A 151 -5.00 -14.94 25.74
N PRO A 152 -6.17 -15.20 26.33
CA PRO A 152 -7.44 -14.77 25.79
C PRO A 152 -7.56 -13.25 25.69
N ASP A 153 -8.19 -12.77 24.61
CA ASP A 153 -8.36 -11.37 24.29
C ASP A 153 -9.68 -10.80 24.84
N TYR A 154 -9.76 -10.72 26.16
CA TYR A 154 -10.89 -10.08 26.85
C TYR A 154 -10.45 -9.51 28.20
N ASN A 155 -11.27 -8.68 28.79
CA ASN A 155 -10.94 -7.83 29.94
C ASN A 155 -10.32 -8.53 31.16
N THR A 156 -10.60 -9.81 31.37
CA THR A 156 -9.95 -10.62 32.42
C THR A 156 -9.01 -11.67 31.85
N GLY A 157 -8.64 -11.55 30.56
CA GLY A 157 -7.79 -12.52 29.86
C GLY A 157 -6.38 -12.65 30.44
N ASN A 158 -5.88 -11.58 31.09
CA ASN A 158 -4.59 -11.60 31.79
C ASN A 158 -4.59 -12.38 33.12
N THR A 159 -5.60 -13.20 33.34
CA THR A 159 -5.65 -14.20 34.43
C THR A 159 -5.66 -15.62 33.88
N LYS A 160 -5.56 -15.80 32.56
CA LYS A 160 -5.67 -17.07 31.85
C LYS A 160 -4.46 -17.31 30.92
N GLY A 161 -4.34 -18.53 30.43
CA GLY A 161 -3.28 -18.89 29.50
C GLY A 161 -1.89 -18.79 30.14
N VAL A 162 -1.00 -18.02 29.51
CA VAL A 162 0.37 -17.85 30.00
C VAL A 162 0.45 -17.20 31.39
N PHE A 163 -0.50 -16.36 31.75
CA PHE A 163 -0.53 -15.72 33.07
C PHE A 163 -0.77 -16.72 34.20
N GLU A 164 -1.54 -17.80 33.97
CA GLU A 164 -1.76 -18.86 34.96
C GLU A 164 -0.48 -19.63 35.31
N ALA A 165 0.45 -19.72 34.36
CA ALA A 165 1.71 -20.44 34.56
C ALA A 165 2.75 -19.61 35.34
N PHE A 166 2.78 -18.28 35.13
CA PHE A 166 3.87 -17.43 35.59
C PHE A 166 3.48 -16.36 36.60
N GLU A 167 2.19 -16.17 36.91
CA GLU A 167 1.73 -15.18 37.87
C GLU A 167 0.86 -15.81 38.94
N LYS A 168 1.07 -15.37 40.20
CA LYS A 168 0.16 -15.68 41.28
C LYS A 168 -1.15 -14.96 41.06
N GLN A 169 -2.21 -15.71 40.88
CA GLN A 169 -3.54 -15.16 40.71
C GLN A 169 -4.05 -14.57 42.02
N GLY A 170 -4.69 -13.38 41.94
CA GLY A 170 -5.22 -12.68 43.11
C GLY A 170 -5.92 -11.38 42.74
N PRO A 171 -6.57 -10.70 43.74
CA PRO A 171 -7.35 -9.48 43.47
C PRO A 171 -6.46 -8.26 43.12
N TYR A 172 -5.18 -8.33 43.40
CA TYR A 172 -4.23 -7.23 43.15
C TYR A 172 -3.13 -7.71 42.24
N ARG A 173 -2.97 -7.03 41.10
CA ARG A 173 -1.90 -7.25 40.14
C ARG A 173 -0.94 -6.05 40.15
N ASN A 174 0.36 -6.29 40.15
CA ASN A 174 1.36 -5.23 40.08
C ASN A 174 1.16 -4.39 38.80
N ALA A 175 1.18 -3.06 38.93
CA ALA A 175 0.95 -2.12 37.85
C ALA A 175 1.94 -2.25 36.69
N LYS A 176 3.16 -2.74 36.96
CA LYS A 176 4.25 -2.92 35.98
C LYS A 176 4.29 -4.31 35.33
N LEU A 177 3.41 -5.24 35.71
CA LEU A 177 3.37 -6.55 35.06
C LEU A 177 2.85 -6.43 33.63
N TRP A 178 3.35 -7.32 32.79
CA TRP A 178 3.08 -7.40 31.38
C TRP A 178 1.59 -7.48 31.01
N GLY A 179 1.22 -6.77 29.95
CA GLY A 179 -0.11 -6.87 29.38
C GLY A 179 -0.20 -8.03 28.37
N THR A 180 -1.41 -8.22 27.86
CA THR A 180 -1.70 -9.32 26.93
C THR A 180 -0.91 -9.21 25.62
N VAL A 181 -0.62 -7.99 25.12
CA VAL A 181 0.25 -7.78 23.95
C VAL A 181 1.65 -8.36 24.20
N SER A 182 2.23 -8.11 25.39
CA SER A 182 3.53 -8.67 25.75
C SER A 182 3.50 -10.20 25.94
N ALA A 183 2.36 -10.74 26.40
CA ALA A 183 2.14 -12.18 26.49
C ALA A 183 2.08 -12.85 25.10
N TRP A 184 1.38 -12.26 24.16
CA TRP A 184 1.36 -12.75 22.76
C TRP A 184 2.73 -12.64 22.08
N ALA A 185 3.48 -11.57 22.36
CA ALA A 185 4.86 -11.41 21.87
C ALA A 185 5.80 -12.50 22.44
N TRP A 186 5.61 -12.87 23.70
CA TRP A 186 6.27 -14.01 24.31
C TRP A 186 5.90 -15.32 23.59
N GLY A 187 4.63 -15.53 23.24
CA GLY A 187 4.20 -16.67 22.44
C GLY A 187 4.90 -16.77 21.08
N ALA A 188 5.13 -15.63 20.41
CA ALA A 188 5.89 -15.59 19.16
C ALA A 188 7.35 -16.05 19.38
N SER A 189 8.01 -15.63 20.47
CA SER A 189 9.34 -16.09 20.83
C SER A 189 9.38 -17.61 21.09
N ARG A 190 8.35 -18.16 21.74
CA ARG A 190 8.25 -19.63 21.98
C ARG A 190 7.98 -20.40 20.69
N ALA A 191 7.23 -19.83 19.76
CA ALA A 191 7.11 -20.41 18.43
C ALA A 191 8.45 -20.41 17.68
N LEU A 192 9.25 -19.34 17.80
CA LEU A 192 10.59 -19.28 17.22
C LEU A 192 11.53 -20.36 17.83
N ASP A 193 11.45 -20.59 19.15
CA ASP A 193 12.22 -21.68 19.80
C ASP A 193 11.90 -23.05 19.17
N TRP A 194 10.64 -23.28 18.80
CA TRP A 194 10.30 -24.50 18.07
C TRP A 194 10.88 -24.50 16.66
N LEU A 195 10.80 -23.37 15.94
CA LEU A 195 11.32 -23.27 14.57
C LEU A 195 12.83 -23.55 14.49
N GLU A 196 13.60 -23.23 15.55
CA GLU A 196 15.02 -23.58 15.66
C GLU A 196 15.24 -25.10 15.69
N THR A 197 14.23 -25.90 16.02
CA THR A 197 14.27 -27.36 16.01
C THR A 197 13.81 -28.01 14.71
N VAL A 198 13.30 -27.22 13.75
CA VAL A 198 12.75 -27.70 12.47
C VAL A 198 13.80 -27.58 11.38
N PRO A 199 14.41 -28.68 10.93
CA PRO A 199 15.58 -28.63 10.03
C PRO A 199 15.29 -28.05 8.65
N GLU A 200 14.03 -28.03 8.23
CA GLU A 200 13.60 -27.47 6.94
C GLU A 200 13.40 -25.94 6.98
N ILE A 201 13.53 -25.31 8.17
CA ILE A 201 13.35 -23.86 8.34
C ILE A 201 14.67 -23.22 8.73
N ASP A 202 15.07 -22.16 8.03
CA ASP A 202 16.18 -21.30 8.41
C ASP A 202 15.70 -20.33 9.51
N ALA A 203 15.86 -20.75 10.76
CA ALA A 203 15.40 -19.97 11.92
C ALA A 203 16.11 -18.62 12.08
N ALA A 204 17.27 -18.42 11.44
CA ALA A 204 17.95 -17.13 11.38
C ALA A 204 17.28 -16.15 10.40
N LYS A 205 16.29 -16.61 9.63
CA LYS A 205 15.55 -15.81 8.63
C LYS A 205 14.03 -15.88 8.86
N VAL A 206 13.59 -15.66 10.09
CA VAL A 206 12.16 -15.60 10.44
C VAL A 206 11.71 -14.14 10.57
N VAL A 207 10.70 -13.75 9.78
CA VAL A 207 10.00 -12.48 9.90
C VAL A 207 8.71 -12.70 10.71
N VAL A 208 8.53 -11.95 11.79
CA VAL A 208 7.27 -11.95 12.52
C VAL A 208 6.28 -10.94 11.90
N VAL A 209 5.03 -11.35 11.74
CA VAL A 209 3.98 -10.54 11.08
C VAL A 209 2.79 -10.40 12.00
N GLY A 210 2.18 -9.22 12.03
CA GLY A 210 0.93 -9.03 12.74
C GLY A 210 0.11 -7.86 12.21
N HIS A 211 -1.20 -7.98 12.38
CA HIS A 211 -2.16 -6.95 11.99
C HIS A 211 -2.88 -6.39 13.22
N SER A 212 -3.13 -5.07 13.24
CA SER A 212 -3.89 -4.42 14.32
C SER A 212 -3.18 -4.63 15.67
N ARG A 213 -3.87 -5.17 16.68
CA ARG A 213 -3.26 -5.60 17.96
C ARG A 213 -2.13 -6.62 17.74
N GLY A 214 -2.24 -7.48 16.74
CA GLY A 214 -1.16 -8.37 16.32
C GLY A 214 0.05 -7.62 15.75
N GLY A 215 -0.16 -6.47 15.12
CA GLY A 215 0.93 -5.59 14.65
C GLY A 215 1.73 -4.97 15.81
N LYS A 216 1.03 -4.47 16.86
CA LYS A 216 1.66 -4.03 18.11
C LYS A 216 2.49 -5.18 18.72
N THR A 217 1.91 -6.38 18.71
CA THR A 217 2.55 -7.61 19.23
C THR A 217 3.78 -7.99 18.43
N ALA A 218 3.71 -7.96 17.10
CA ALA A 218 4.82 -8.30 16.22
C ALA A 218 6.00 -7.32 16.41
N LEU A 219 5.71 -6.02 16.51
CA LEU A 219 6.71 -5.01 16.81
C LEU A 219 7.40 -5.33 18.15
N TRP A 220 6.63 -5.50 19.22
CA TRP A 220 7.17 -5.79 20.55
C TRP A 220 7.94 -7.11 20.61
N ALA A 221 7.46 -8.14 19.90
CA ALA A 221 8.18 -9.42 19.78
C ALA A 221 9.55 -9.22 19.15
N SER A 222 9.64 -8.50 18.02
CA SER A 222 10.90 -8.27 17.32
C SER A 222 11.88 -7.39 18.10
N VAL A 223 11.35 -6.45 18.90
CA VAL A 223 12.16 -5.59 19.76
C VAL A 223 12.73 -6.36 20.96
N THR A 224 11.94 -7.23 21.58
CA THR A 224 12.37 -7.99 22.77
C THR A 224 13.09 -9.29 22.45
N ASP A 225 12.93 -9.82 21.24
CA ASP A 225 13.63 -11.01 20.75
C ASP A 225 14.37 -10.72 19.45
N THR A 226 15.67 -10.46 19.56
CA THR A 226 16.51 -10.07 18.43
C THR A 226 16.83 -11.20 17.46
N ARG A 227 16.41 -12.43 17.72
CA ARG A 227 16.53 -13.59 16.80
C ARG A 227 15.60 -13.46 15.60
N PHE A 228 14.48 -12.71 15.71
CA PHE A 228 13.68 -12.39 14.53
C PHE A 228 14.50 -11.58 13.55
N ALA A 229 14.61 -12.05 12.32
CA ALA A 229 15.36 -11.37 11.25
C ALA A 229 14.63 -10.16 10.68
N GLY A 230 13.36 -9.97 11.02
CA GLY A 230 12.58 -8.81 10.64
C GLY A 230 11.18 -8.84 11.20
N VAL A 231 10.44 -7.76 10.95
CA VAL A 231 9.05 -7.60 11.38
C VAL A 231 8.21 -6.91 10.31
N CYS A 232 6.98 -7.39 10.14
CA CYS A 232 5.95 -6.71 9.37
C CYS A 232 4.82 -6.26 10.32
N VAL A 233 4.66 -4.95 10.43
CA VAL A 233 3.72 -4.27 11.34
C VAL A 233 2.59 -3.69 10.51
N ASN A 234 1.40 -4.27 10.56
CA ASN A 234 0.28 -3.85 9.69
C ASN A 234 -0.86 -3.24 10.50
N GLY A 235 -1.31 -2.03 10.13
CA GLY A 235 -2.44 -1.31 10.70
C GLY A 235 -2.42 -1.26 12.23
N SER A 236 -1.24 -1.04 12.80
CA SER A 236 -1.02 -1.24 14.23
C SER A 236 -1.48 -0.06 15.11
N GLY A 237 -1.48 1.15 14.56
CA GLY A 237 -2.02 2.33 15.22
C GLY A 237 -1.33 2.72 16.53
N CYS A 238 -2.12 3.25 17.46
CA CYS A 238 -1.69 3.63 18.81
C CYS A 238 -1.03 2.46 19.53
N ALA A 239 0.06 2.67 20.27
CA ALA A 239 0.89 1.63 20.87
C ALA A 239 1.48 0.61 19.85
N GLY A 240 1.55 1.00 18.60
CA GLY A 240 2.15 0.26 17.49
C GLY A 240 3.11 1.15 16.71
N ALA A 241 2.88 1.32 15.41
CA ALA A 241 3.75 2.15 14.57
C ALA A 241 3.34 3.62 14.53
N LYS A 242 2.15 4.02 15.03
CA LYS A 242 1.67 5.40 14.95
C LYS A 242 2.34 6.31 15.99
N LEU A 243 2.86 7.46 15.57
CA LEU A 243 3.33 8.50 16.51
C LEU A 243 2.21 8.89 17.49
N ASN A 244 2.49 8.79 18.81
CA ASN A 244 1.59 9.22 19.85
C ASN A 244 1.54 10.75 19.98
N HIS A 245 2.67 11.44 19.77
CA HIS A 245 2.75 12.90 19.79
C HIS A 245 1.95 13.57 18.67
N LEU A 246 1.68 12.85 17.58
CA LEU A 246 0.90 13.34 16.46
C LEU A 246 -0.59 13.08 16.69
N ASN A 247 -1.27 14.11 17.20
CA ASN A 247 -2.69 14.04 17.48
C ASN A 247 -3.51 14.23 16.20
N LEU A 248 -3.72 13.13 15.47
CA LEU A 248 -4.49 13.12 14.22
C LEU A 248 -6.00 13.05 14.50
N PRO A 249 -6.82 13.85 13.80
CA PRO A 249 -8.27 13.71 13.89
C PRO A 249 -8.72 12.28 13.54
N LYS A 250 -9.67 11.73 14.29
CA LYS A 250 -10.25 10.38 14.11
C LYS A 250 -9.30 9.21 14.41
N SER A 251 -8.03 9.43 14.73
CA SER A 251 -7.13 8.34 15.11
C SER A 251 -7.25 7.99 16.59
N GLU A 252 -6.98 6.73 16.91
CA GLU A 252 -6.96 6.24 18.28
C GLU A 252 -5.85 6.91 19.11
N HIS A 253 -6.16 7.30 20.35
CA HIS A 253 -5.25 7.87 21.32
C HIS A 253 -5.12 6.97 22.56
N ILE A 254 -4.10 7.20 23.39
CA ILE A 254 -3.85 6.39 24.60
C ILE A 254 -5.09 6.36 25.51
N ALA A 255 -5.77 7.48 25.71
CA ALA A 255 -6.99 7.51 26.53
C ALA A 255 -8.10 6.59 26.01
N GLN A 256 -8.21 6.42 24.70
CA GLN A 256 -9.24 5.57 24.08
C GLN A 256 -8.86 4.09 24.18
N ILE A 257 -7.62 3.75 23.84
CA ILE A 257 -7.17 2.36 23.85
C ILE A 257 -7.14 1.78 25.27
N VAL A 258 -6.64 2.54 26.26
CA VAL A 258 -6.61 2.05 27.66
C VAL A 258 -7.99 1.98 28.30
N ARG A 259 -8.97 2.79 27.87
CA ARG A 259 -10.35 2.68 28.32
C ARG A 259 -11.00 1.37 27.90
N THR A 260 -10.68 0.90 26.68
CA THR A 260 -11.32 -0.28 26.08
C THR A 260 -10.49 -1.55 26.29
N PHE A 261 -9.17 -1.44 26.20
CA PHE A 261 -8.23 -2.57 26.14
C PHE A 261 -7.08 -2.39 27.14
N GLN A 262 -7.37 -1.88 28.35
CA GLN A 262 -6.34 -1.68 29.38
C GLN A 262 -5.52 -2.95 29.65
N TYR A 263 -6.15 -4.11 29.60
CA TYR A 263 -5.51 -5.41 29.81
C TYR A 263 -4.46 -5.79 28.74
N TRP A 264 -4.41 -5.08 27.62
CA TRP A 264 -3.34 -5.27 26.63
C TRP A 264 -1.99 -4.76 27.11
N PHE A 265 -1.98 -3.83 28.05
CA PHE A 265 -0.82 -3.09 28.52
C PHE A 265 -0.59 -3.28 30.02
N CYS A 266 0.53 -2.77 30.55
CA CYS A 266 0.67 -2.57 31.98
C CYS A 266 -0.24 -1.45 32.48
N LEU A 267 -0.54 -1.42 33.78
CA LEU A 267 -1.41 -0.37 34.36
C LEU A 267 -0.77 1.02 34.24
N ASP A 268 0.55 1.12 34.32
CA ASP A 268 1.28 2.39 34.22
C ASP A 268 1.07 3.09 32.86
N TYR A 269 0.69 2.37 31.80
CA TYR A 269 0.35 2.98 30.51
C TYR A 269 -0.85 3.93 30.60
N THR A 270 -1.77 3.70 31.54
CA THR A 270 -2.91 4.60 31.76
C THR A 270 -2.50 6.00 32.22
N PHE A 271 -1.31 6.15 32.81
CA PHE A 271 -0.77 7.45 33.21
C PHE A 271 -0.55 8.39 32.03
N TRP A 272 -0.28 7.85 30.84
CA TRP A 272 -0.02 8.61 29.63
C TRP A 272 -1.28 9.04 28.87
N ALA A 273 -2.47 8.60 29.31
CA ALA A 273 -3.75 9.00 28.72
C ALA A 273 -3.94 10.53 28.75
N ASN A 274 -4.15 11.14 27.58
CA ASN A 274 -4.19 12.58 27.35
C ASN A 274 -2.88 13.34 27.70
N ARG A 275 -1.79 12.62 27.86
CA ARG A 275 -0.45 13.15 28.17
C ARG A 275 0.61 12.69 27.16
N GLU A 276 0.18 12.30 25.98
CA GLU A 276 1.02 11.72 24.94
C GLU A 276 2.22 12.62 24.60
N ARG A 277 2.02 13.95 24.64
CA ARG A 277 3.07 14.93 24.36
C ARG A 277 4.11 15.08 25.48
N GLU A 278 3.85 14.54 26.65
CA GLU A 278 4.77 14.55 27.79
C GLU A 278 5.63 13.27 27.83
N MET A 279 5.31 12.28 27.00
CA MET A 279 6.10 11.04 26.91
C MET A 279 7.53 11.40 26.47
N PRO A 280 8.56 10.88 27.15
CA PRO A 280 9.96 11.16 26.78
C PRO A 280 10.42 10.39 25.52
N PHE A 281 9.61 9.45 25.05
CA PHE A 281 9.83 8.61 23.86
C PHE A 281 8.55 8.52 23.03
N ASP A 282 8.69 8.22 21.72
CA ASP A 282 7.54 7.94 20.86
C ASP A 282 7.82 6.72 19.97
N GLN A 283 6.81 6.23 19.28
CA GLN A 283 6.81 4.96 18.56
C GLN A 283 7.89 4.85 17.46
N HIS A 284 8.35 5.96 16.88
CA HIS A 284 9.46 5.93 15.92
C HIS A 284 10.79 5.48 16.56
N GLU A 285 11.00 5.79 17.84
CA GLU A 285 12.17 5.30 18.60
C GLU A 285 12.02 3.80 18.88
N LEU A 286 10.82 3.30 19.18
CA LEU A 286 10.57 1.87 19.32
C LEU A 286 10.80 1.12 17.99
N LEU A 287 10.31 1.67 16.87
CA LEU A 287 10.58 1.14 15.52
C LEU A 287 12.09 1.08 15.24
N SER A 288 12.85 2.10 15.64
CA SER A 288 14.30 2.16 15.44
C SER A 288 15.05 1.02 16.13
N CYS A 289 14.50 0.44 17.21
CA CYS A 289 15.06 -0.71 17.91
C CYS A 289 15.05 -2.00 17.08
N VAL A 290 14.39 -2.02 15.93
CA VAL A 290 14.44 -3.14 14.97
C VAL A 290 15.75 -3.14 14.18
N ALA A 291 16.41 -2.00 13.99
CA ALA A 291 17.65 -1.89 13.23
C ALA A 291 18.75 -2.88 13.73
N PRO A 292 19.58 -3.44 12.83
CA PRO A 292 19.60 -3.27 11.37
C PRO A 292 18.71 -4.26 10.58
N ARG A 293 17.83 -5.00 11.26
CA ARG A 293 16.97 -6.06 10.71
C ARG A 293 15.85 -5.48 9.82
N LEU A 294 15.12 -6.34 9.10
CA LEU A 294 14.04 -5.89 8.21
C LEU A 294 12.86 -5.32 9.00
N LEU A 295 12.39 -4.15 8.57
CA LEU A 295 11.17 -3.51 9.04
C LEU A 295 10.26 -3.20 7.85
N ALA A 296 9.04 -3.72 7.86
CA ALA A 296 7.99 -3.31 6.94
C ALA A 296 6.78 -2.84 7.74
N VAL A 297 6.30 -1.63 7.47
CA VAL A 297 5.07 -1.10 8.08
C VAL A 297 4.01 -0.98 6.99
N GLY A 298 2.83 -1.55 7.24
CA GLY A 298 1.69 -1.52 6.33
C GLY A 298 0.49 -0.81 6.95
N SER A 299 -0.22 0.00 6.17
CA SER A 299 -1.40 0.75 6.60
C SER A 299 -2.52 0.62 5.57
N GLY A 300 -3.77 0.90 5.97
CA GLY A 300 -4.89 1.10 5.05
C GLY A 300 -5.15 2.59 4.85
N SER A 301 -5.37 3.04 3.61
CA SER A 301 -5.57 4.46 3.28
C SER A 301 -6.82 5.07 3.93
N GLU A 302 -7.83 4.26 4.20
CA GLU A 302 -9.07 4.63 4.88
C GLU A 302 -9.11 4.22 6.36
N ASP A 303 -8.03 3.67 6.89
CA ASP A 303 -7.92 3.25 8.30
C ASP A 303 -7.55 4.43 9.20
N TYR A 304 -8.41 5.44 9.24
CA TYR A 304 -8.17 6.66 10.03
C TYR A 304 -7.99 6.38 11.52
N TRP A 305 -8.56 5.28 12.03
CA TRP A 305 -8.43 4.88 13.43
C TRP A 305 -7.01 4.43 13.78
N ALA A 306 -6.37 3.65 12.93
CA ALA A 306 -4.95 3.32 13.06
C ALA A 306 -4.03 4.52 12.76
N GLY A 307 -4.49 5.49 11.94
CA GLY A 307 -3.75 6.71 11.64
C GLY A 307 -2.57 6.49 10.71
N PRO A 308 -2.81 6.15 9.43
CA PRO A 308 -1.77 5.79 8.46
C PRO A 308 -0.70 6.87 8.26
N GLU A 309 -1.07 8.14 8.35
CA GLU A 309 -0.11 9.25 8.31
C GLU A 309 0.89 9.19 9.47
N GLY A 310 0.40 8.87 10.68
CA GLY A 310 1.24 8.72 11.87
C GLY A 310 2.16 7.51 11.78
N GLU A 311 1.69 6.38 11.23
CA GLU A 311 2.51 5.18 10.98
C GLU A 311 3.58 5.45 9.92
N ARG A 312 3.24 6.13 8.83
CA ARG A 312 4.18 6.55 7.78
C ARG A 312 5.28 7.45 8.35
N LYS A 313 4.90 8.52 9.04
CA LYS A 313 5.83 9.50 9.61
C LYS A 313 6.77 8.86 10.65
N ALA A 314 6.25 7.97 11.50
CA ALA A 314 7.08 7.22 12.44
C ALA A 314 8.10 6.32 11.73
N THR A 315 7.69 5.64 10.66
CA THR A 315 8.56 4.78 9.85
C THR A 315 9.67 5.60 9.18
N GLU A 316 9.33 6.75 8.60
CA GLU A 316 10.30 7.68 7.99
C GLU A 316 11.33 8.17 8.99
N LEU A 317 10.90 8.59 10.19
CA LEU A 317 11.81 9.02 11.26
C LEU A 317 12.70 7.86 11.73
N ALA A 318 12.12 6.69 11.99
CA ALA A 318 12.84 5.51 12.45
C ALA A 318 13.94 5.05 11.47
N ARG A 319 13.72 5.26 10.16
CA ARG A 319 14.65 4.87 9.08
C ARG A 319 16.06 5.40 9.30
N ALA A 320 16.23 6.51 10.04
CA ALA A 320 17.54 7.07 10.37
C ALA A 320 18.47 6.08 11.10
N ALA A 321 17.90 5.10 11.84
CA ALA A 321 18.66 4.08 12.58
C ALA A 321 19.36 3.04 11.70
N TRP A 322 18.97 2.89 10.45
CA TRP A 322 19.59 1.91 9.54
C TRP A 322 20.70 2.55 8.70
N GLU A 323 21.80 1.83 8.50
CA GLU A 323 22.78 2.17 7.46
C GLU A 323 22.22 1.84 6.08
N ASP A 324 21.77 0.61 5.89
CA ASP A 324 21.05 0.19 4.68
C ASP A 324 19.56 0.55 4.80
N LYS A 325 19.18 1.66 4.20
CA LYS A 325 17.81 2.18 4.21
C LYS A 325 16.81 1.27 3.49
N SER A 326 17.30 0.35 2.64
CA SER A 326 16.44 -0.61 1.95
C SER A 326 15.85 -1.67 2.88
N CYS A 327 16.39 -1.83 4.11
CA CYS A 327 15.83 -2.69 5.13
C CYS A 327 14.52 -2.15 5.75
N VAL A 328 14.15 -0.90 5.46
CA VAL A 328 12.93 -0.28 5.99
C VAL A 328 11.99 0.05 4.85
N SER A 329 10.77 -0.44 4.92
CA SER A 329 9.71 -0.15 3.96
C SER A 329 8.43 0.33 4.64
N TYR A 330 7.71 1.20 3.97
CA TYR A 330 6.34 1.60 4.30
C TYR A 330 5.44 1.31 3.11
N HIS A 331 4.28 0.74 3.37
CA HIS A 331 3.25 0.46 2.38
C HIS A 331 1.89 0.93 2.89
N CYS A 332 1.09 1.51 2.01
CA CYS A 332 -0.29 1.87 2.32
C CYS A 332 -1.19 1.28 1.24
N HIS A 333 -1.87 0.18 1.59
CA HIS A 333 -2.87 -0.40 0.69
C HIS A 333 -4.11 0.49 0.63
N ASP A 334 -4.83 0.43 -0.47
CA ASP A 334 -6.09 1.14 -0.60
C ASP A 334 -7.19 0.41 0.17
N GLY A 335 -7.93 1.16 1.00
CA GLY A 335 -9.05 0.64 1.77
C GLY A 335 -8.92 0.75 3.28
N LYS A 336 -9.77 -0.06 3.95
CA LYS A 336 -9.97 -0.02 5.40
C LYS A 336 -9.00 -0.92 6.15
N HIS A 337 -9.20 -0.99 7.47
CA HIS A 337 -8.44 -1.79 8.42
C HIS A 337 -8.38 -3.28 8.05
N ASN A 338 -7.31 -3.69 7.37
CA ASN A 338 -7.12 -5.08 6.90
C ASN A 338 -5.63 -5.44 6.76
N LEU A 339 -5.36 -6.73 6.68
CA LEU A 339 -4.13 -7.34 6.17
C LEU A 339 -4.55 -8.21 5.00
N GLY A 340 -4.13 -7.88 3.80
CA GLY A 340 -4.55 -8.53 2.56
C GLY A 340 -3.38 -8.96 1.69
N ARG A 341 -3.71 -9.43 0.48
CA ARG A 341 -2.69 -9.89 -0.48
C ARG A 341 -1.69 -8.82 -0.86
N ASP A 342 -2.13 -7.57 -0.98
CA ASP A 342 -1.25 -6.45 -1.35
C ASP A 342 -0.16 -6.26 -0.30
N ASP A 343 -0.51 -6.28 0.99
CA ASP A 343 0.46 -6.21 2.07
C ASP A 343 1.43 -7.41 2.03
N TRP A 344 0.90 -8.62 1.86
CA TRP A 344 1.72 -9.82 1.80
C TRP A 344 2.67 -9.81 0.60
N ASN A 345 2.25 -9.32 -0.56
CA ASN A 345 3.10 -9.20 -1.73
C ASN A 345 4.30 -8.28 -1.45
N VAL A 346 4.05 -7.15 -0.78
CA VAL A 346 5.10 -6.22 -0.37
C VAL A 346 6.05 -6.86 0.63
N TYR A 347 5.54 -7.53 1.67
CA TYR A 347 6.36 -8.17 2.72
C TYR A 347 7.22 -9.29 2.16
N LEU A 348 6.66 -10.13 1.31
CA LEU A 348 7.39 -11.20 0.63
C LEU A 348 8.48 -10.65 -0.29
N ALA A 349 8.16 -9.65 -1.11
CA ALA A 349 9.13 -9.02 -2.00
C ALA A 349 10.26 -8.33 -1.23
N HIS A 350 9.95 -7.71 -0.08
CA HIS A 350 10.93 -7.10 0.79
C HIS A 350 11.94 -8.13 1.33
N ALA A 351 11.47 -9.27 1.83
CA ALA A 351 12.33 -10.36 2.31
C ALA A 351 13.12 -11.05 1.18
N GLU A 352 12.52 -11.25 0.00
CA GLU A 352 13.18 -11.84 -1.16
C GLU A 352 14.37 -11.01 -1.63
N ARG A 353 14.22 -9.69 -1.68
CA ARG A 353 15.29 -8.76 -2.07
C ARG A 353 16.53 -8.96 -1.19
N HIS A 354 16.35 -9.14 0.11
CA HIS A 354 17.46 -9.23 1.07
C HIS A 354 18.05 -10.63 1.18
N TRP A 355 17.26 -11.69 0.98
CA TRP A 355 17.74 -13.04 1.30
C TRP A 355 17.91 -13.98 0.11
N LYS A 356 17.24 -13.72 -1.01
CA LYS A 356 17.32 -14.59 -2.18
C LYS A 356 18.14 -13.99 -3.31
N GLY A 357 18.59 -12.74 -3.18
CA GLY A 357 19.29 -12.03 -4.25
C GLY A 357 18.43 -11.89 -5.52
N VAL A 358 17.14 -12.19 -5.39
CA VAL A 358 16.18 -12.00 -6.48
C VAL A 358 16.02 -10.50 -6.64
N LYS A 359 16.52 -9.97 -7.73
CA LYS A 359 16.05 -8.67 -8.19
C LYS A 359 14.58 -8.88 -8.51
N SER A 360 13.69 -8.63 -7.52
CA SER A 360 12.27 -8.77 -7.74
C SER A 360 11.84 -7.61 -8.64
N GLU A 361 11.43 -7.94 -9.83
CA GLU A 361 10.92 -6.98 -10.80
C GLU A 361 9.53 -6.43 -10.41
N LYS A 362 8.98 -6.80 -9.27
CA LYS A 362 7.61 -6.39 -8.88
C LYS A 362 7.50 -6.19 -7.37
N CYS A 363 7.73 -5.02 -6.92
CA CYS A 363 7.22 -4.30 -5.74
C CYS A 363 8.25 -3.28 -5.22
N GLU A 364 8.37 -2.17 -5.89
CA GLU A 364 8.97 -0.99 -5.28
C GLU A 364 7.90 -0.27 -4.46
N VAL A 365 8.03 -0.44 -3.17
CA VAL A 365 7.30 0.34 -2.18
C VAL A 365 7.82 1.76 -2.21
N GLN A 366 6.92 2.71 -2.31
CA GLN A 366 7.19 4.14 -2.22
C GLN A 366 8.08 4.47 -1.01
N SER A 367 9.36 4.70 -1.27
CA SER A 367 10.24 5.38 -0.35
C SER A 367 10.51 6.77 -0.91
N GLY A 368 10.03 7.81 -0.23
CA GLY A 368 10.36 9.19 -0.57
C GLY A 368 11.88 9.38 -0.70
N ARG A 369 12.29 10.07 -1.74
CA ARG A 369 13.69 10.27 -2.11
C ARG A 369 14.50 10.99 -1.05
N LEU A 370 15.61 10.39 -0.68
CA LEU A 370 16.89 11.07 -0.43
C LEU A 370 18.02 10.12 -0.89
N GLY A 371 18.62 10.42 -2.05
CA GLY A 371 19.70 9.65 -2.67
C GLY A 371 19.21 8.77 -3.83
N GLU A 372 19.88 8.82 -4.98
CA GLU A 372 19.53 8.16 -6.23
C GLU A 372 19.10 6.69 -6.02
N ALA A 373 17.80 6.44 -6.14
CA ALA A 373 17.27 5.08 -6.22
C ALA A 373 17.75 4.40 -7.52
N PRO A 374 18.03 3.09 -7.52
CA PRO A 374 18.29 2.39 -8.77
C PRO A 374 17.09 2.56 -9.71
N LEU A 375 17.38 2.87 -10.97
CA LEU A 375 16.38 3.04 -12.03
C LEU A 375 15.47 1.79 -12.09
N PRO A 376 14.16 1.95 -12.32
CA PRO A 376 13.25 0.82 -12.52
C PRO A 376 13.77 -0.12 -13.63
N SER A 377 13.79 -1.43 -13.36
CA SER A 377 14.23 -2.41 -14.35
C SER A 377 13.16 -2.58 -15.43
N SER A 378 13.59 -2.65 -16.69
CA SER A 378 12.68 -2.95 -17.80
C SER A 378 12.14 -4.38 -17.71
N PRO A 379 10.84 -4.61 -17.96
CA PRO A 379 10.30 -5.96 -18.15
C PRO A 379 10.79 -6.61 -19.47
N PHE A 380 11.42 -5.83 -20.35
CA PHE A 380 12.00 -6.32 -21.62
C PHE A 380 13.52 -6.13 -21.62
N PRO A 381 14.30 -7.15 -22.01
CA PRO A 381 15.74 -7.02 -22.18
C PRO A 381 16.08 -5.85 -23.12
N ASP A 382 17.16 -5.14 -22.83
CA ASP A 382 17.71 -4.05 -23.65
C ASP A 382 16.88 -2.74 -23.71
N PHE A 383 15.72 -2.69 -23.07
CA PHE A 383 14.97 -1.43 -22.93
C PHE A 383 15.54 -0.56 -21.82
N VAL A 384 15.72 0.73 -22.08
CA VAL A 384 16.37 1.66 -21.16
C VAL A 384 15.36 2.60 -20.51
N PHE A 385 15.33 2.63 -19.18
CA PHE A 385 14.45 3.53 -18.42
C PHE A 385 14.78 5.00 -18.74
N ASP A 386 13.76 5.78 -19.09
CA ASP A 386 13.84 7.21 -19.35
C ASP A 386 13.24 8.02 -18.18
N ALA A 387 14.09 8.42 -17.23
CA ALA A 387 13.65 9.16 -16.05
C ALA A 387 13.10 10.56 -16.36
N GLU A 388 13.50 11.18 -17.49
CA GLU A 388 12.97 12.49 -17.88
C GLU A 388 11.52 12.38 -18.40
N ALA A 389 11.21 11.27 -19.08
CA ALA A 389 9.86 11.02 -19.59
C ALA A 389 8.95 10.40 -18.52
N SER A 390 9.53 9.72 -17.53
CA SER A 390 8.79 9.05 -16.44
C SER A 390 8.47 10.00 -15.29
N ASP A 391 7.47 9.64 -14.47
CA ASP A 391 7.10 10.39 -13.28
C ASP A 391 6.53 9.47 -12.20
N GLU A 392 7.06 9.54 -11.00
CA GLU A 392 6.56 8.83 -9.81
C GLU A 392 5.49 9.66 -9.08
N PHE A 393 5.15 10.84 -9.61
CA PHE A 393 4.19 11.80 -9.06
C PHE A 393 4.43 12.15 -7.58
N GLU A 394 5.70 12.13 -7.17
CA GLU A 394 6.12 12.56 -5.85
C GLU A 394 6.13 14.09 -5.77
N GLY A 395 5.70 14.63 -4.63
CA GLY A 395 5.65 16.06 -4.40
C GLY A 395 4.24 16.56 -4.08
N GLU A 396 4.13 17.86 -3.86
CA GLU A 396 2.86 18.51 -3.50
C GLU A 396 2.16 19.17 -4.70
N THR A 397 2.89 19.38 -5.80
CA THR A 397 2.39 20.03 -7.02
C THR A 397 2.91 19.32 -8.26
N LEU A 398 2.12 19.37 -9.32
CA LEU A 398 2.47 18.81 -10.62
C LEU A 398 3.77 19.42 -11.15
N ASP A 399 4.70 18.57 -11.61
CA ASP A 399 5.93 19.05 -12.24
C ASP A 399 5.61 19.71 -13.60
N ARG A 400 5.59 21.03 -13.58
CA ARG A 400 5.31 21.87 -14.75
C ARG A 400 6.40 21.82 -15.83
N ALA A 401 7.57 21.27 -15.53
CA ALA A 401 8.58 21.02 -16.55
C ALA A 401 8.23 19.78 -17.40
N LYS A 402 7.56 18.80 -16.79
CA LYS A 402 7.16 17.55 -17.44
C LYS A 402 5.74 17.57 -18.02
N TRP A 403 4.78 18.22 -17.33
CA TRP A 403 3.36 18.10 -17.60
C TRP A 403 2.67 19.44 -17.82
N ASP A 404 1.73 19.45 -18.75
CA ASP A 404 0.67 20.47 -18.85
C ASP A 404 -0.63 19.90 -18.27
N ASP A 405 -1.32 20.69 -17.45
CA ASP A 405 -2.66 20.38 -16.91
C ASP A 405 -3.78 21.09 -17.65
N TRP A 406 -3.48 21.50 -18.86
CA TRP A 406 -4.41 22.17 -19.75
C TRP A 406 -4.06 21.85 -21.20
N VAL A 407 -5.04 21.41 -21.96
CA VAL A 407 -4.88 21.13 -23.39
C VAL A 407 -5.95 21.89 -24.17
N GLU A 408 -5.61 23.06 -24.65
CA GLU A 408 -6.57 23.98 -25.31
C GLU A 408 -7.23 23.35 -26.52
N SER A 409 -6.52 22.51 -27.26
CA SER A 409 -7.05 21.83 -28.46
C SER A 409 -8.21 20.85 -28.15
N PHE A 410 -8.35 20.40 -26.90
CA PHE A 410 -9.45 19.54 -26.48
C PHE A 410 -10.64 20.30 -25.92
N GLN A 411 -10.43 21.54 -25.45
CA GLN A 411 -11.53 22.39 -24.97
C GLN A 411 -12.50 22.73 -26.11
N GLY A 412 -13.77 22.32 -25.95
CA GLY A 412 -14.82 22.58 -26.92
C GLY A 412 -15.03 21.50 -27.97
N ARG A 413 -14.29 20.42 -27.97
CA ARG A 413 -14.56 19.26 -28.86
C ARG A 413 -15.71 18.39 -28.37
N ARG A 414 -15.93 18.30 -27.05
CA ARG A 414 -17.04 17.57 -26.43
C ARG A 414 -17.82 18.51 -25.54
N SER A 415 -19.14 18.58 -25.74
CA SER A 415 -20.03 19.37 -24.90
C SER A 415 -20.31 18.71 -23.57
N GLY A 416 -20.69 19.50 -22.56
CA GLY A 416 -21.21 19.01 -21.30
C GLY A 416 -20.20 18.94 -20.14
N PHE A 417 -18.89 19.03 -20.39
CA PHE A 417 -17.90 19.08 -19.31
C PHE A 417 -16.74 20.02 -19.63
N LEU A 418 -16.18 20.60 -18.58
CA LEU A 418 -15.03 21.50 -18.58
C LEU A 418 -13.81 20.77 -18.04
N PHE A 419 -12.67 20.77 -18.73
CA PHE A 419 -11.40 20.45 -18.11
C PHE A 419 -10.99 21.59 -17.17
N SER A 420 -10.83 21.30 -15.89
CA SER A 420 -10.47 22.27 -14.86
C SER A 420 -9.11 21.92 -14.25
N ARG A 421 -8.21 22.90 -14.20
CA ARG A 421 -6.89 22.77 -13.55
C ARG A 421 -7.01 22.45 -12.06
N ASP A 422 -8.07 22.95 -11.40
CA ASP A 422 -8.34 22.68 -9.99
C ASP A 422 -8.65 21.21 -9.71
N ASN A 423 -8.95 20.43 -10.75
CA ASN A 423 -9.23 19.02 -10.66
C ASN A 423 -7.97 18.13 -10.84
N VAL A 424 -6.82 18.76 -11.08
CA VAL A 424 -5.51 18.10 -11.16
C VAL A 424 -4.76 18.39 -9.87
N THR A 425 -4.54 17.39 -9.05
CA THR A 425 -3.81 17.55 -7.79
C THR A 425 -2.80 16.43 -7.62
N LEU A 426 -1.73 16.71 -6.88
CA LEU A 426 -0.83 15.69 -6.37
C LEU A 426 -1.06 15.53 -4.87
N GLY A 427 -0.93 14.30 -4.41
CA GLY A 427 -0.98 13.99 -3.00
C GLY A 427 -0.64 12.54 -2.73
N ARG A 428 0.06 12.28 -1.66
CA ARG A 428 0.45 10.91 -1.26
C ARG A 428 1.30 10.16 -2.29
N GLY A 429 2.13 10.88 -3.08
CA GLY A 429 2.91 10.28 -4.16
C GLY A 429 2.05 9.80 -5.32
N GLN A 430 0.98 10.50 -5.66
CA GLN A 430 0.05 10.14 -6.72
C GLN A 430 -0.46 11.36 -7.45
N LEU A 431 -0.73 11.20 -8.74
CA LEU A 431 -1.52 12.12 -9.53
C LEU A 431 -3.01 11.80 -9.33
N HIS A 432 -3.81 12.81 -9.07
CA HIS A 432 -5.24 12.72 -8.89
C HIS A 432 -5.95 13.57 -9.93
N LEU A 433 -6.79 12.94 -10.75
CA LEU A 433 -7.65 13.57 -11.73
C LEU A 433 -9.10 13.43 -11.25
N THR A 434 -9.73 14.54 -10.87
CA THR A 434 -11.06 14.52 -10.24
C THR A 434 -12.17 14.88 -11.24
N ALA A 435 -13.23 14.10 -11.25
CA ALA A 435 -14.50 14.46 -11.90
C ALA A 435 -15.51 14.90 -10.83
N ARG A 436 -16.17 16.02 -11.06
CA ARG A 436 -17.16 16.61 -10.15
C ARG A 436 -18.23 17.40 -10.91
N LEU A 437 -19.25 17.81 -10.21
CA LEU A 437 -20.18 18.79 -10.75
C LEU A 437 -19.50 20.16 -10.90
N LEU A 438 -19.90 20.91 -11.92
CA LEU A 438 -19.44 22.27 -12.16
C LEU A 438 -19.86 23.18 -10.99
N ARG A 439 -18.93 23.98 -10.47
CA ARG A 439 -19.21 24.98 -9.44
C ARG A 439 -19.98 26.18 -10.04
N GLU A 440 -20.68 26.94 -9.22
CA GLU A 440 -21.44 28.12 -9.68
C GLU A 440 -20.54 29.22 -10.27
N ASP A 441 -19.33 29.40 -9.73
CA ASP A 441 -18.33 30.34 -10.25
C ASP A 441 -17.72 29.93 -11.59
N GLU A 442 -17.80 28.64 -11.94
CA GLU A 442 -17.36 28.10 -13.23
C GLU A 442 -18.45 28.19 -14.32
N LYS A 443 -19.70 28.43 -13.97
CA LYS A 443 -20.84 28.62 -14.91
C LYS A 443 -20.85 30.02 -15.54
N THR A 444 -19.71 30.41 -16.10
CA THR A 444 -19.58 31.67 -16.81
C THR A 444 -20.38 31.64 -18.09
N LEU A 445 -20.75 32.82 -18.62
CA LEU A 445 -21.46 32.93 -19.90
C LEU A 445 -20.65 32.29 -21.05
N ASP A 446 -19.33 32.39 -21.02
CA ASP A 446 -18.47 31.77 -22.02
C ASP A 446 -18.51 30.24 -21.92
N ASN A 447 -18.36 29.68 -20.74
CA ASN A 447 -18.42 28.23 -20.52
C ASN A 447 -19.78 27.65 -20.91
N LEU A 448 -20.87 28.32 -20.52
CA LEU A 448 -22.23 27.90 -20.88
C LEU A 448 -22.47 27.99 -22.38
N ALA A 449 -22.01 29.06 -23.05
CA ALA A 449 -22.11 29.22 -24.49
C ALA A 449 -21.32 28.14 -25.28
N ARG A 450 -20.26 27.59 -24.67
CA ARG A 450 -19.46 26.49 -25.21
C ARG A 450 -20.04 25.11 -24.86
N GLY A 451 -21.13 25.04 -24.11
CA GLY A 451 -21.76 23.78 -23.68
C GLY A 451 -21.12 23.13 -22.48
N PHE A 452 -20.33 23.85 -21.68
CA PHE A 452 -19.77 23.38 -20.41
C PHE A 452 -20.71 23.78 -19.28
N ASP A 453 -21.67 22.94 -18.97
CA ASP A 453 -22.80 23.30 -18.11
C ASP A 453 -23.00 22.43 -16.88
N THR A 454 -22.46 21.20 -16.88
CA THR A 454 -22.81 20.22 -15.85
C THR A 454 -21.61 19.69 -15.08
N TYR A 455 -20.53 19.28 -15.75
CA TYR A 455 -19.41 18.56 -15.15
C TYR A 455 -18.09 19.28 -15.34
N ALA A 456 -17.19 19.12 -14.38
CA ALA A 456 -15.78 19.47 -14.50
C ALA A 456 -14.93 18.21 -14.32
N THR A 457 -13.98 18.01 -15.22
CA THR A 457 -13.07 16.87 -15.30
C THR A 457 -11.61 17.34 -15.32
N ALA A 458 -10.67 16.46 -15.61
CA ALA A 458 -9.24 16.76 -15.57
C ALA A 458 -8.47 16.09 -16.70
N ILE A 459 -7.37 16.71 -17.11
CA ILE A 459 -6.43 16.20 -18.10
C ILE A 459 -5.00 16.63 -17.75
N VAL A 460 -4.02 15.73 -17.93
CA VAL A 460 -2.60 16.08 -17.97
C VAL A 460 -1.94 15.49 -19.21
N LYS A 461 -1.06 16.27 -19.84
CA LYS A 461 -0.34 15.88 -21.04
C LYS A 461 1.15 16.08 -20.82
N ALA A 462 1.97 15.05 -21.13
CA ALA A 462 3.41 15.15 -21.09
C ALA A 462 3.91 16.12 -22.18
N LYS A 463 4.86 16.99 -21.83
CA LYS A 463 5.48 17.94 -22.78
C LYS A 463 6.45 17.25 -23.72
N LYS A 464 7.21 16.28 -23.21
CA LYS A 464 8.13 15.47 -24.00
C LYS A 464 7.36 14.37 -24.71
N LYS A 465 7.54 14.26 -26.02
CA LYS A 465 7.05 13.13 -26.80
C LYS A 465 7.92 11.90 -26.55
N THR A 466 7.29 10.73 -26.48
CA THR A 466 7.92 9.42 -26.40
C THR A 466 7.72 8.65 -27.69
N PHE A 467 8.53 7.65 -27.92
CA PHE A 467 8.48 6.83 -29.12
C PHE A 467 8.69 5.38 -28.74
N TYR A 468 8.77 4.44 -29.63
CA TYR A 468 8.91 3.01 -29.34
C TYR A 468 9.50 2.68 -27.97
N GLY A 469 8.82 1.83 -27.23
CA GLY A 469 9.20 1.51 -25.87
C GLY A 469 8.13 0.71 -25.13
N TYR A 470 8.36 0.55 -23.84
CA TYR A 470 7.37 0.02 -22.92
C TYR A 470 6.87 1.13 -22.00
N TYR A 471 5.58 1.25 -21.90
CA TYR A 471 4.87 2.24 -21.11
C TYR A 471 4.15 1.51 -20.00
N GLU A 472 4.23 2.01 -18.78
CA GLU A 472 3.58 1.40 -17.63
C GLU A 472 3.03 2.48 -16.71
N CYS A 473 1.82 2.27 -16.22
CA CYS A 473 1.31 3.02 -15.09
C CYS A 473 0.61 2.10 -14.11
N ARG A 474 0.55 2.52 -12.86
CA ARG A 474 -0.28 1.87 -11.86
C ARG A 474 -1.39 2.82 -11.46
N ALA A 475 -2.63 2.44 -11.76
CA ALA A 475 -3.76 3.35 -11.67
C ALA A 475 -5.01 2.67 -11.12
N LYS A 476 -5.91 3.48 -10.52
CA LYS A 476 -7.22 3.09 -10.00
C LYS A 476 -8.29 3.97 -10.60
N SER A 477 -9.29 3.35 -11.22
CA SER A 477 -10.44 4.03 -11.81
C SER A 477 -11.34 4.67 -10.75
N MET A 478 -12.09 5.68 -11.16
CA MET A 478 -13.22 6.24 -10.40
C MET A 478 -14.31 5.21 -10.23
N LYS A 479 -14.99 5.20 -9.07
CA LYS A 479 -16.23 4.41 -8.88
C LYS A 479 -17.44 5.18 -9.40
N ALA A 480 -17.37 5.57 -10.66
CA ALA A 480 -18.39 6.31 -11.40
C ALA A 480 -18.35 5.95 -12.89
N ALA A 481 -19.38 6.30 -13.64
CA ALA A 481 -19.42 6.14 -15.09
C ALA A 481 -18.70 7.29 -15.80
N VAL A 482 -17.45 7.49 -15.43
CA VAL A 482 -16.51 8.44 -16.04
C VAL A 482 -15.43 7.64 -16.73
N CYS A 483 -15.10 7.96 -17.97
CA CYS A 483 -13.97 7.38 -18.67
C CYS A 483 -12.68 7.81 -18.00
N ASN A 484 -11.83 6.85 -17.66
CA ASN A 484 -10.47 7.09 -17.15
C ASN A 484 -9.54 6.55 -18.23
N ALA A 485 -8.70 7.42 -18.78
CA ALA A 485 -7.89 7.08 -19.93
C ALA A 485 -6.39 7.31 -19.71
N PHE A 486 -5.62 6.43 -20.31
CA PHE A 486 -4.18 6.55 -20.49
C PHE A 486 -3.89 6.30 -21.98
N TRP A 487 -3.36 7.31 -22.67
CA TRP A 487 -3.27 7.30 -24.09
C TRP A 487 -2.10 8.12 -24.64
N LEU A 488 -1.76 7.84 -25.87
CA LEU A 488 -0.70 8.53 -26.62
C LEU A 488 -1.31 9.29 -27.77
N TYR A 489 -0.83 10.51 -28.03
CA TYR A 489 -1.36 11.35 -29.08
C TYR A 489 -0.30 12.18 -29.78
N ASP A 490 -0.40 12.23 -31.13
CA ASP A 490 0.36 13.14 -31.99
C ASP A 490 -0.59 14.06 -32.73
N PRO A 491 -0.92 15.27 -32.18
CA PRO A 491 -1.76 16.21 -32.89
C PRO A 491 -1.02 16.84 -34.07
N LEU A 492 -1.73 17.02 -35.17
CA LEU A 492 -1.21 17.81 -36.31
C LEU A 492 -0.97 19.28 -35.94
N SER A 493 -1.57 19.77 -34.83
CA SER A 493 -1.59 21.17 -34.41
C SER A 493 -0.36 21.62 -33.62
N ASP A 494 0.55 20.73 -33.23
CA ASP A 494 1.76 21.11 -32.47
C ASP A 494 2.76 21.96 -33.32
N GLU A 495 2.55 22.00 -34.64
CA GLU A 495 3.28 22.91 -35.53
C GLU A 495 2.37 24.02 -36.04
N PRO A 496 2.18 25.13 -35.32
CA PRO A 496 1.19 26.16 -35.64
C PRO A 496 1.41 26.91 -36.98
N LYS A 497 2.48 26.63 -37.67
CA LYS A 497 2.79 27.23 -38.98
C LYS A 497 2.67 26.24 -40.16
N LYS A 498 2.35 24.98 -39.93
CA LYS A 498 2.23 23.99 -40.98
C LYS A 498 0.83 24.09 -41.60
N LYS A 499 0.77 24.44 -42.88
CA LYS A 499 -0.50 24.28 -43.61
C LYS A 499 -0.76 22.79 -43.75
N TYR A 500 -1.88 22.30 -43.21
CA TYR A 500 -2.33 20.93 -43.40
C TYR A 500 -2.37 20.58 -44.90
N ARG A 501 -1.78 19.43 -45.27
CA ARG A 501 -1.76 18.94 -46.65
C ARG A 501 -2.64 17.68 -46.72
N PRO A 502 -3.19 17.36 -47.92
CA PRO A 502 -3.82 16.06 -48.14
C PRO A 502 -2.85 14.94 -47.77
N GLY A 503 -3.28 14.02 -46.93
CA GLY A 503 -2.47 12.92 -46.41
C GLY A 503 -1.79 13.16 -45.07
N ASP A 504 -1.91 14.34 -44.45
CA ASP A 504 -1.51 14.55 -43.08
C ASP A 504 -2.48 13.81 -42.11
N PHE A 505 -1.95 13.19 -41.06
CA PHE A 505 -2.71 12.42 -40.07
C PHE A 505 -2.38 12.87 -38.66
N SER A 506 -3.40 12.94 -37.78
CA SER A 506 -3.20 12.80 -36.33
C SER A 506 -3.28 11.32 -35.97
N GLU A 507 -2.50 10.91 -34.99
CA GLU A 507 -2.43 9.54 -34.54
C GLU A 507 -2.66 9.48 -33.03
N GLU A 508 -3.42 8.45 -32.59
CA GLU A 508 -3.80 8.24 -31.19
C GLU A 508 -3.76 6.75 -30.88
N ILE A 509 -3.22 6.42 -29.73
CA ILE A 509 -3.20 5.05 -29.20
C ILE A 509 -3.73 5.09 -27.79
N ASP A 510 -4.93 4.58 -27.57
CA ASP A 510 -5.48 4.43 -26.23
C ASP A 510 -4.90 3.17 -25.60
N ILE A 511 -4.06 3.37 -24.59
CA ILE A 511 -3.51 2.25 -23.82
C ILE A 511 -4.61 1.62 -23.01
N PHE A 512 -5.45 2.44 -22.38
CA PHE A 512 -6.74 1.99 -21.89
C PHE A 512 -7.77 3.13 -21.82
N GLU A 513 -9.04 2.74 -21.94
CA GLU A 513 -10.22 3.49 -21.52
C GLU A 513 -11.04 2.58 -20.59
N ILE A 514 -11.15 2.94 -19.31
CA ILE A 514 -11.79 2.11 -18.29
C ILE A 514 -12.83 2.90 -17.48
N PHE A 515 -13.82 2.18 -16.97
CA PHE A 515 -14.94 2.71 -16.20
C PHE A 515 -15.14 1.87 -14.94
N GLY A 516 -15.28 2.51 -13.79
CA GLY A 516 -15.54 1.78 -12.54
C GLY A 516 -17.02 1.56 -12.23
N LYS A 517 -17.95 2.03 -13.11
CA LYS A 517 -19.39 1.84 -12.98
C LYS A 517 -20.08 2.00 -14.33
N GLU A 518 -21.25 1.37 -14.50
CA GLU A 518 -22.13 1.61 -15.66
C GLU A 518 -22.75 3.01 -15.58
N GLY A 519 -22.92 3.63 -16.73
CA GLY A 519 -23.60 4.92 -16.87
C GLY A 519 -25.10 4.80 -17.13
N SER A 520 -25.71 5.91 -17.52
CA SER A 520 -27.14 5.96 -17.86
C SER A 520 -27.49 5.13 -19.10
N LYS A 521 -26.52 4.75 -19.91
CA LYS A 521 -26.66 3.82 -21.02
C LYS A 521 -25.97 2.50 -20.67
N PRO A 522 -26.72 1.37 -20.56
CA PRO A 522 -26.13 0.07 -20.30
C PRO A 522 -25.20 -0.34 -21.45
N SER A 523 -23.90 -0.43 -21.16
CA SER A 523 -22.88 -0.71 -22.18
C SER A 523 -22.01 -1.92 -21.83
N GLY A 524 -22.07 -2.43 -20.58
CA GLY A 524 -21.19 -3.45 -20.05
C GLY A 524 -19.77 -2.94 -19.83
N CYS A 525 -19.58 -1.61 -19.65
CA CYS A 525 -18.27 -0.98 -19.59
C CYS A 525 -17.53 -1.21 -18.26
N ALA A 526 -18.24 -1.35 -17.14
CA ALA A 526 -17.65 -1.39 -15.81
C ALA A 526 -16.61 -2.50 -15.58
N ARG A 527 -16.63 -3.55 -16.41
CA ARG A 527 -15.66 -4.67 -16.39
C ARG A 527 -15.12 -4.98 -17.78
N THR A 528 -14.95 -3.96 -18.60
CA THR A 528 -14.41 -4.12 -19.95
C THR A 528 -13.20 -3.22 -20.11
N PHE A 529 -12.06 -3.84 -20.35
CA PHE A 529 -10.85 -3.15 -20.77
C PHE A 529 -10.99 -2.79 -22.24
N TYR A 530 -10.96 -1.50 -22.54
CA TYR A 530 -10.97 -1.00 -23.92
C TYR A 530 -9.61 -0.45 -24.27
N ASN A 531 -9.16 -0.75 -25.47
CA ASN A 531 -8.01 -0.15 -26.10
C ASN A 531 -8.38 0.17 -27.55
N THR A 532 -8.01 1.37 -27.98
CA THR A 532 -8.36 1.86 -29.32
C THR A 532 -7.13 2.44 -29.98
N VAL A 533 -7.09 2.44 -31.30
CA VAL A 533 -6.12 3.20 -32.06
C VAL A 533 -6.83 4.01 -33.13
N HIS A 534 -6.44 5.26 -33.28
CA HIS A 534 -7.05 6.17 -34.24
C HIS A 534 -6.00 6.75 -35.19
N ARG A 535 -6.33 6.77 -36.47
CA ARG A 535 -5.57 7.48 -37.48
C ARG A 535 -6.49 8.38 -38.27
N LEU A 536 -6.51 9.64 -37.85
CA LEU A 536 -7.47 10.63 -38.35
C LEU A 536 -6.84 11.41 -39.48
N GLY A 537 -7.25 11.10 -40.72
CA GLY A 537 -6.88 11.83 -41.91
C GLY A 537 -7.60 13.18 -42.00
N THR A 538 -6.96 14.15 -42.60
CA THR A 538 -7.51 15.49 -42.85
C THR A 538 -7.91 15.61 -44.31
N PRO A 539 -9.20 15.38 -44.69
CA PRO A 539 -9.64 15.57 -46.06
C PRO A 539 -9.64 17.05 -46.41
N TYR A 540 -9.05 17.36 -47.51
CA TYR A 540 -8.98 18.68 -48.10
C TYR A 540 -9.93 18.76 -49.29
N LEU A 541 -10.84 19.71 -49.27
CA LEU A 541 -11.65 20.06 -50.42
C LEU A 541 -11.55 21.59 -50.68
N GLU A 542 -11.13 21.99 -51.87
CA GLU A 542 -11.03 23.39 -52.29
C GLU A 542 -10.28 24.32 -51.34
N GLY A 543 -9.20 23.80 -50.68
CA GLY A 543 -8.39 24.57 -49.75
C GLY A 543 -8.98 24.69 -48.33
N ARG A 544 -10.06 23.97 -48.01
CA ARG A 544 -10.64 23.89 -46.65
C ARG A 544 -10.47 22.52 -46.04
N VAL A 545 -10.18 22.49 -44.76
CA VAL A 545 -10.19 21.27 -43.95
C VAL A 545 -11.62 20.91 -43.64
N LEU A 546 -12.10 19.75 -44.04
CA LEU A 546 -13.47 19.28 -43.83
C LEU A 546 -13.70 18.51 -42.52
N GLY A 547 -12.75 18.55 -41.60
CA GLY A 547 -12.76 17.74 -40.36
C GLY A 547 -11.80 16.55 -40.46
N SER A 548 -11.75 15.75 -39.41
CA SER A 548 -10.95 14.52 -39.36
C SER A 548 -11.81 13.31 -39.71
N VAL A 549 -11.26 12.41 -40.54
CA VAL A 549 -11.91 11.16 -40.97
C VAL A 549 -11.06 9.98 -40.50
N GLU A 550 -11.66 9.05 -39.79
CA GLU A 550 -11.02 7.81 -39.41
C GLU A 550 -10.64 6.97 -40.63
N THR A 551 -9.39 6.54 -40.68
CA THR A 551 -8.84 5.83 -41.82
C THR A 551 -8.53 4.36 -41.55
N LEU A 552 -8.68 3.87 -40.32
CA LEU A 552 -8.45 2.49 -39.94
C LEU A 552 -9.75 1.67 -39.89
N PRO A 553 -9.80 0.50 -40.57
CA PRO A 553 -10.99 -0.35 -40.58
C PRO A 553 -11.20 -1.10 -39.26
N GLU A 554 -10.12 -1.51 -38.57
CA GLU A 554 -10.14 -2.21 -37.30
C GLU A 554 -9.31 -1.44 -36.29
N LYS A 555 -9.97 -0.74 -35.38
CA LYS A 555 -9.34 0.21 -34.49
C LYS A 555 -9.44 -0.12 -33.01
N SER A 556 -10.41 -0.91 -32.59
CA SER A 556 -10.69 -1.13 -31.17
C SER A 556 -10.52 -2.58 -30.75
N GLY A 557 -9.84 -2.78 -29.64
CA GLY A 557 -9.87 -4.00 -28.85
C GLY A 557 -10.74 -3.82 -27.61
N ARG A 558 -11.39 -4.90 -27.19
CA ARG A 558 -12.14 -4.93 -25.93
C ARG A 558 -12.10 -6.33 -25.32
N LYS A 559 -11.83 -6.41 -24.01
CA LYS A 559 -11.77 -7.67 -23.29
C LYS A 559 -12.43 -7.50 -21.93
N LYS A 560 -13.36 -8.40 -21.60
CA LYS A 560 -13.92 -8.45 -20.25
C LYS A 560 -12.87 -8.96 -19.27
N VAL A 561 -12.84 -8.35 -18.09
CA VAL A 561 -12.02 -8.74 -16.95
C VAL A 561 -12.91 -9.26 -15.83
N ASP A 562 -12.32 -10.01 -14.90
CA ASP A 562 -13.00 -10.60 -13.75
C ASP A 562 -12.88 -9.73 -12.47
N PHE A 563 -12.21 -8.58 -12.57
CA PHE A 563 -12.06 -7.61 -11.50
C PHE A 563 -12.79 -6.30 -11.80
N ASP A 564 -12.98 -5.47 -10.77
CA ASP A 564 -13.54 -4.13 -10.89
C ASP A 564 -12.40 -3.12 -10.87
N PHE A 565 -12.30 -2.27 -11.90
CA PHE A 565 -11.25 -1.26 -12.03
C PHE A 565 -11.23 -0.22 -10.89
N ALA A 566 -12.32 -0.10 -10.13
CA ALA A 566 -12.46 0.83 -9.02
C ALA A 566 -12.19 0.18 -7.65
N ASP A 567 -12.05 -1.14 -7.56
CA ASP A 567 -11.84 -1.81 -6.27
C ASP A 567 -10.37 -1.79 -5.80
N GLY A 568 -9.41 -1.50 -6.71
CA GLY A 568 -7.99 -1.46 -6.40
C GLY A 568 -7.14 -0.77 -7.45
N TYR A 569 -5.83 -0.72 -7.21
CA TYR A 569 -4.84 -0.29 -8.20
C TYR A 569 -4.43 -1.49 -9.06
N HIS A 570 -4.49 -1.30 -10.36
CA HIS A 570 -4.04 -2.24 -11.38
C HIS A 570 -2.85 -1.67 -12.13
N GLU A 571 -1.96 -2.55 -12.57
CA GLU A 571 -0.81 -2.20 -13.41
C GLU A 571 -1.20 -2.34 -14.88
N TYR A 572 -1.04 -1.28 -15.63
CA TYR A 572 -1.34 -1.25 -17.06
C TYR A 572 -0.07 -1.03 -17.85
N GLY A 573 0.20 -1.94 -18.76
CA GLY A 573 1.39 -1.93 -19.61
C GLY A 573 1.06 -1.84 -21.09
N PHE A 574 1.95 -1.19 -21.85
CA PHE A 574 1.86 -1.10 -23.28
C PHE A 574 3.25 -1.23 -23.93
N LEU A 575 3.43 -2.27 -24.71
CA LEU A 575 4.61 -2.44 -25.57
C LEU A 575 4.33 -1.87 -26.95
N TRP A 576 5.17 -0.92 -27.36
CA TRP A 576 5.12 -0.34 -28.70
C TRP A 576 6.49 -0.46 -29.38
N THR A 577 6.52 -1.23 -30.43
CA THR A 577 7.72 -1.43 -31.27
C THR A 577 7.45 -1.06 -32.72
N GLU A 578 8.49 -1.10 -33.56
CA GLU A 578 8.32 -0.93 -35.00
C GLU A 578 7.37 -1.97 -35.61
N LYS A 579 7.32 -3.19 -35.05
CA LYS A 579 6.62 -4.33 -35.64
C LYS A 579 5.31 -4.69 -35.02
N GLU A 580 5.16 -4.43 -33.71
CA GLU A 580 3.99 -4.87 -32.93
C GLU A 580 3.63 -3.91 -31.80
N MET A 581 2.39 -3.99 -31.39
CA MET A 581 1.83 -3.32 -30.23
C MET A 581 1.13 -4.35 -29.35
N LYS A 582 1.37 -4.32 -28.00
CA LYS A 582 0.76 -5.22 -27.03
C LYS A 582 0.30 -4.47 -25.80
N TRP A 583 -0.89 -4.79 -25.33
CA TRP A 583 -1.51 -4.19 -24.15
C TRP A 583 -1.60 -5.20 -23.02
N TYR A 584 -1.31 -4.76 -21.80
CA TYR A 584 -1.27 -5.60 -20.62
C TYR A 584 -2.11 -4.99 -19.48
N ALA A 585 -2.72 -5.84 -18.64
CA ALA A 585 -3.28 -5.48 -17.36
C ALA A 585 -2.82 -6.53 -16.33
N ASP A 586 -2.23 -6.09 -15.21
CA ASP A 586 -1.66 -6.94 -14.15
C ASP A 586 -0.70 -8.03 -14.71
N GLY A 587 0.10 -7.66 -15.72
CA GLY A 587 1.06 -8.54 -16.40
C GLY A 587 0.44 -9.56 -17.36
N VAL A 588 -0.88 -9.54 -17.57
CA VAL A 588 -1.60 -10.40 -18.52
C VAL A 588 -1.79 -9.66 -19.83
N GLU A 589 -1.38 -10.29 -20.96
CA GLU A 589 -1.63 -9.74 -22.29
C GLU A 589 -3.15 -9.68 -22.58
N MET A 590 -3.64 -8.46 -22.74
CA MET A 590 -5.04 -8.19 -23.03
C MET A 590 -5.34 -8.21 -24.51
N PHE A 591 -4.42 -7.65 -25.31
CA PHE A 591 -4.56 -7.51 -26.73
C PHE A 591 -3.18 -7.36 -27.41
N SER A 592 -3.09 -7.76 -28.66
CA SER A 592 -1.90 -7.52 -29.51
C SER A 592 -2.29 -7.32 -30.97
N ARG A 593 -1.49 -6.53 -31.68
CA ARG A 593 -1.63 -6.32 -33.13
C ARG A 593 -0.30 -5.96 -33.78
N PRO A 594 -0.15 -6.18 -35.10
CA PRO A 594 0.95 -5.61 -35.88
C PRO A 594 0.92 -4.07 -35.81
N ASN A 595 2.09 -3.45 -35.86
CA ASN A 595 2.22 -2.00 -36.01
C ASN A 595 2.49 -1.60 -37.45
N ASP A 596 1.42 -1.44 -38.23
CA ASP A 596 1.51 -1.09 -39.65
C ASP A 596 1.48 0.43 -39.92
N HIS A 597 1.19 1.24 -38.89
CA HIS A 597 0.81 2.64 -39.09
C HIS A 597 1.43 3.64 -38.12
N PHE A 598 1.72 3.25 -36.86
CA PHE A 598 2.07 4.17 -35.77
C PHE A 598 3.58 4.27 -35.60
N HIS A 599 4.19 5.22 -36.32
CA HIS A 599 5.64 5.35 -36.41
C HIS A 599 6.12 6.79 -36.16
N ARG A 600 5.41 7.55 -35.31
CA ARG A 600 5.78 8.91 -34.92
C ARG A 600 5.78 9.09 -33.39
N PRO A 601 6.69 9.93 -32.86
CA PRO A 601 6.67 10.24 -31.44
C PRO A 601 5.35 10.87 -31.00
N MET A 602 4.81 10.48 -29.82
CA MET A 602 3.54 10.91 -29.28
C MET A 602 3.68 11.47 -27.88
N HIS A 603 2.75 12.35 -27.49
CA HIS A 603 2.60 12.81 -26.11
C HIS A 603 1.84 11.77 -25.29
N VAL A 604 2.29 11.56 -24.07
CA VAL A 604 1.56 10.77 -23.07
C VAL A 604 0.48 11.62 -22.43
N THR A 605 -0.73 11.08 -22.27
CA THR A 605 -1.86 11.80 -21.71
C THR A 605 -2.60 10.90 -20.71
N PHE A 606 -3.01 11.48 -19.58
CA PHE A 606 -3.99 10.93 -18.65
C PHE A 606 -5.16 11.89 -18.55
N ASP A 607 -6.37 11.37 -18.62
CA ASP A 607 -7.55 12.20 -18.43
C ASP A 607 -8.74 11.44 -17.84
N CYS A 608 -9.78 12.20 -17.55
CA CYS A 608 -11.10 11.66 -17.27
C CYS A 608 -12.16 12.46 -18.01
N GLU A 609 -13.09 11.76 -18.68
CA GLU A 609 -14.08 12.35 -19.57
C GLU A 609 -15.49 11.78 -19.36
N ILE A 610 -16.51 12.61 -19.64
CA ILE A 610 -17.90 12.16 -19.68
C ILE A 610 -18.25 11.72 -21.11
N MET A 611 -18.46 10.43 -21.28
CA MET A 611 -18.69 9.79 -22.59
C MET A 611 -20.19 9.66 -22.91
N TYR A 612 -20.89 10.80 -23.05
CA TYR A 612 -22.35 10.87 -23.27
C TYR A 612 -22.89 9.93 -24.35
N ASN A 613 -22.17 9.81 -25.46
CA ASN A 613 -22.61 9.02 -26.61
C ASN A 613 -22.36 7.53 -26.44
N TRP A 614 -21.42 7.17 -25.57
CA TRP A 614 -20.98 5.79 -25.37
C TRP A 614 -21.65 5.15 -24.16
N VAL A 615 -21.37 5.67 -22.95
CA VAL A 615 -21.86 5.10 -21.69
C VAL A 615 -22.96 5.95 -21.05
N GLY A 616 -23.20 7.15 -21.55
CA GLY A 616 -24.15 8.10 -20.98
C GLY A 616 -23.55 8.91 -19.84
N GLU A 617 -24.43 9.44 -18.99
CA GLU A 617 -24.03 10.26 -17.85
C GLU A 617 -23.76 9.41 -16.60
N PRO A 618 -22.78 9.82 -15.76
CA PRO A 618 -22.65 9.26 -14.43
C PRO A 618 -23.84 9.66 -13.55
N ASP A 619 -24.15 8.87 -12.54
CA ASP A 619 -25.02 9.31 -11.46
C ASP A 619 -24.35 10.47 -10.72
N LYS A 620 -25.05 11.62 -10.61
CA LYS A 620 -24.53 12.79 -9.92
C LYS A 620 -24.24 12.53 -8.44
N ALA A 621 -24.92 11.55 -7.84
CA ALA A 621 -24.66 11.13 -6.46
C ALA A 621 -23.34 10.39 -6.29
N ASP A 622 -22.75 9.84 -7.36
CA ASP A 622 -21.44 9.21 -7.31
C ASP A 622 -20.29 10.24 -7.29
N LEU A 623 -20.54 11.50 -7.63
CA LEU A 623 -19.52 12.54 -7.73
C LEU A 623 -19.42 13.40 -6.45
N PRO A 624 -18.23 13.93 -6.08
CA PRO A 624 -16.96 13.84 -6.82
C PRO A 624 -16.27 12.48 -6.69
N GLN A 625 -15.53 12.09 -7.72
CA GLN A 625 -14.68 10.90 -7.74
C GLN A 625 -13.33 11.22 -8.38
N THR A 626 -12.34 10.38 -8.07
CA THR A 626 -10.95 10.62 -8.48
C THR A 626 -10.35 9.40 -9.17
N PHE A 627 -9.79 9.61 -10.35
CA PHE A 627 -8.87 8.71 -11.03
C PHE A 627 -7.48 8.95 -10.46
N SER A 628 -6.85 7.92 -9.90
CA SER A 628 -5.57 8.03 -9.21
C SER A 628 -4.49 7.24 -9.94
N VAL A 629 -3.35 7.89 -10.23
CA VAL A 629 -2.20 7.28 -10.89
C VAL A 629 -0.99 7.37 -9.95
N GLN A 630 -0.42 6.22 -9.58
CA GLN A 630 0.71 6.16 -8.65
C GLN A 630 2.03 6.49 -9.32
N TYR A 631 2.21 6.03 -10.54
CA TYR A 631 3.38 6.35 -11.34
C TYR A 631 3.06 6.22 -12.83
N PHE A 632 3.88 6.90 -13.64
CA PHE A 632 4.05 6.66 -15.06
C PHE A 632 5.52 6.37 -15.34
N ARG A 633 5.81 5.23 -15.98
CA ARG A 633 7.15 4.78 -16.30
C ARG A 633 7.26 4.47 -17.79
N TYR A 634 8.37 4.89 -18.36
CA TYR A 634 8.66 4.67 -19.76
C TYR A 634 10.07 4.12 -19.92
N TRP A 635 10.19 3.04 -20.65
CA TRP A 635 11.46 2.47 -21.09
C TRP A 635 11.56 2.56 -22.58
N ARG A 636 12.57 3.26 -23.05
CA ARG A 636 12.84 3.42 -24.48
C ARG A 636 13.33 2.10 -25.07
N ALA A 637 12.80 1.69 -26.23
CA ALA A 637 13.32 0.58 -27.01
C ALA A 637 14.76 0.86 -27.49
N PRO A 638 15.57 -0.19 -27.70
CA PRO A 638 16.95 -0.07 -28.14
C PRO A 638 17.09 0.61 -29.51
#